data_10adc2a91ed9c0ea44f948ecb43aca63
#
_entry.id   10adc2a91ed9c0ea44f948ecb43aca63
#
_cell.length_a   1.000
_cell.length_b   1.000
_cell.length_c   1.000
_cell.angle_alpha   90.00
_cell.angle_beta   90.00
_cell.angle_gamma   90.00
#
_symmetry.space_group_name_H-M   'P 1'
#
loop_
_entity.id
_entity.type
_entity.pdbx_description
1 polymer ?
#
loop_
_entity_poly.entity_id
_entity_poly.type
_entity_poly.pdbx_seq_one_letter_code
_entity_poly.pdbx_strand_id
1 'polypeptide(L)'
;MKNLFTLIYILLFIFYSNNSFSQMSYFEDFESYTSGSPIAQTSSHWNSWDEIMNNSVAPFIDDCNVIDPSLSSPITAYSGLNTLYFKENNAGQGGPEDILFYFDTTQNINQTVFPSLSTPHVAGDIIFSQMMYVRTGAYLNFQSLNNVGQGTGVWALEVNFETTGDILMGNTAVASLGAGSYPIGQWFEFKFEIDLSSNNWELFINGVSQGSFSNPENKLSSVDYYTRAGDEYYIDDVSFSFTPATLAPINGQTVSCNTIEGLSGQQRYPSVDVRNFGLNVINSFDLTFDYNGIQVTENISNINLGFGLGSLDIMTVEFTNPITLAGGTNPAVIYIHNINSGATQSTSDDTLIINIEAVIPAPGKLVIGEEATGTWCSWCPRGAVAMNWMDHDYEGFWQGIAVHNADPMANVDYDAGLAPYIGGYPSGLVDRGPEIDPSVFKGDFLQRIQVAPSAIMTNGAQLIGDTLKVSMVVDFQTTVGPMYKLACVITEDSVTGSGPDYYQANAYSGGTSLIDVDGSDWNQKPGNVPDYMMTYKHVARYISPSFSGNPIGKTYSTGEKDTVCFEFILDPSWDKNKISIVGMFIDPNNMIDNGSSTKIYEAEANGYHACSSVSTSTVIQLNGPDNVNIYPNPTNDKIYISNLKENNVTLKVYDIGGKEVINKNVSNKEQIDMSRLSKGIYQFSFEGKEWREKRRVIKN
;
A
#
# COMPACT_ATOMS: atom_id res chain seq x y z
N MET A 1 -55.12 18.52 46.74
CA MET A 1 -53.84 19.18 46.40
C MET A 1 -53.32 18.50 45.17
N LYS A 2 -53.56 19.13 44.03
CA LYS A 2 -53.16 18.60 42.70
C LYS A 2 -51.83 19.27 42.34
N ASN A 3 -50.79 18.51 42.21
CA ASN A 3 -49.54 18.99 41.70
C ASN A 3 -49.59 18.98 40.16
N LEU A 4 -49.52 20.16 39.62
CA LEU A 4 -49.45 20.47 38.22
C LEU A 4 -47.99 20.30 37.79
N PHE A 5 -47.66 19.23 37.09
CA PHE A 5 -46.39 19.13 36.37
C PHE A 5 -46.50 19.91 35.05
N THR A 6 -45.90 21.05 35.05
CA THR A 6 -45.71 21.85 33.81
C THR A 6 -44.53 21.26 33.04
N LEU A 7 -44.83 20.57 31.98
CA LEU A 7 -43.84 20.08 31.02
C LEU A 7 -43.38 21.26 30.15
N ILE A 8 -42.21 21.79 30.44
CA ILE A 8 -41.55 22.79 29.57
C ILE A 8 -40.95 22.00 28.39
N TYR A 9 -41.63 22.03 27.25
CA TYR A 9 -41.03 21.70 25.97
C TYR A 9 -40.05 22.82 25.60
N ILE A 10 -38.74 22.55 25.80
CA ILE A 10 -37.69 23.36 25.18
C ILE A 10 -37.70 22.92 23.69
N LEU A 11 -38.38 23.71 22.86
CA LEU A 11 -38.17 23.68 21.43
C LEU A 11 -36.71 24.16 21.21
N LEU A 12 -35.79 23.23 21.04
CA LEU A 12 -34.53 23.53 20.40
C LEU A 12 -34.87 23.77 18.91
N PHE A 13 -35.07 25.02 18.54
CA PHE A 13 -34.90 25.45 17.18
C PHE A 13 -33.42 25.33 16.85
N ILE A 14 -33.03 24.19 16.30
CA ILE A 14 -31.76 24.10 15.56
C ILE A 14 -31.96 24.98 14.34
N PHE A 15 -31.47 26.20 14.41
CA PHE A 15 -31.25 26.99 13.21
C PHE A 15 -30.20 26.22 12.40
N TYR A 16 -30.64 25.43 11.44
CA TYR A 16 -29.80 25.14 10.30
C TYR A 16 -29.55 26.50 9.64
N SER A 17 -28.41 27.08 9.90
CA SER A 17 -27.91 28.14 9.04
C SER A 17 -27.72 27.49 7.69
N ASN A 18 -28.65 27.75 6.76
CA ASN A 18 -28.33 27.60 5.36
C ASN A 18 -27.14 28.55 5.15
N ASN A 19 -25.93 28.02 5.11
CA ASN A 19 -24.77 28.74 4.68
C ASN A 19 -24.95 28.99 3.18
N SER A 20 -25.72 29.99 2.84
CA SER A 20 -25.72 30.54 1.49
C SER A 20 -24.39 31.26 1.36
N PHE A 21 -23.41 30.61 0.78
CA PHE A 21 -22.16 31.25 0.40
C PHE A 21 -22.53 32.37 -0.60
N SER A 22 -22.14 33.59 -0.30
CA SER A 22 -22.19 34.68 -1.24
C SER A 22 -21.00 34.63 -2.16
N GLN A 23 -21.09 35.23 -3.34
CA GLN A 23 -19.93 35.46 -4.20
C GLN A 23 -18.85 36.16 -3.37
N MET A 24 -17.63 35.63 -3.37
CA MET A 24 -16.48 36.19 -2.65
C MET A 24 -15.35 36.48 -3.63
N SER A 25 -14.58 37.51 -3.35
CA SER A 25 -13.34 37.79 -4.06
C SER A 25 -12.33 38.48 -3.16
N TYR A 26 -11.08 38.19 -3.36
CA TYR A 26 -9.96 38.80 -2.65
C TYR A 26 -8.80 39.04 -3.62
N PHE A 27 -8.07 40.13 -3.36
CA PHE A 27 -6.86 40.47 -4.12
C PHE A 27 -5.84 41.08 -3.16
N GLU A 28 -4.59 40.67 -3.24
CA GLU A 28 -3.47 41.13 -2.43
C GLU A 28 -2.24 41.37 -3.29
N ASP A 29 -1.82 42.63 -3.36
CA ASP A 29 -0.61 43.11 -4.06
C ASP A 29 0.55 43.46 -3.12
N PHE A 30 0.37 43.23 -1.82
CA PHE A 30 1.32 43.51 -0.74
C PHE A 30 1.75 44.97 -0.60
N GLU A 31 1.24 45.91 -1.39
CA GLU A 31 1.62 47.32 -1.38
C GLU A 31 1.11 48.09 -0.15
N SER A 32 0.09 47.56 0.54
CA SER A 32 -0.43 48.13 1.80
C SER A 32 0.49 47.91 3.01
N TYR A 33 1.49 47.04 2.90
CA TYR A 33 2.40 46.68 3.98
C TYR A 33 3.73 47.41 3.87
N THR A 34 4.41 47.60 5.00
CA THR A 34 5.77 48.12 5.02
C THR A 34 6.76 46.99 4.78
N SER A 35 7.76 47.20 3.94
CA SER A 35 8.83 46.20 3.72
C SER A 35 9.48 45.79 5.03
N GLY A 36 9.56 44.48 5.27
CA GLY A 36 9.97 43.84 6.53
C GLY A 36 8.83 43.51 7.47
N SER A 37 7.56 43.78 7.12
CA SER A 37 6.41 43.40 7.92
C SER A 37 6.10 41.90 7.76
N PRO A 38 5.92 41.17 8.87
CA PRO A 38 5.46 39.80 8.83
C PRO A 38 3.97 39.75 8.45
N ILE A 39 3.62 38.91 7.47
CA ILE A 39 2.29 38.93 6.85
C ILE A 39 1.20 38.35 7.77
N ALA A 40 1.45 37.27 8.46
CA ALA A 40 0.47 36.62 9.34
C ALA A 40 0.07 37.49 10.53
N GLN A 41 0.94 38.40 10.97
CA GLN A 41 0.68 39.33 12.08
C GLN A 41 -0.10 40.57 11.65
N THR A 42 -0.19 40.85 10.37
CA THR A 42 -0.71 42.13 9.84
C THR A 42 -1.91 41.97 8.93
N SER A 43 -2.24 40.77 8.51
CA SER A 43 -3.36 40.48 7.60
C SER A 43 -4.45 39.64 8.26
N SER A 44 -5.71 39.84 7.89
CA SER A 44 -6.82 38.99 8.31
C SER A 44 -7.03 37.74 7.44
N HIS A 45 -6.37 37.66 6.30
CA HIS A 45 -6.42 36.51 5.39
C HIS A 45 -5.24 35.56 5.53
N TRP A 46 -4.19 35.97 6.25
CA TRP A 46 -2.97 35.19 6.41
C TRP A 46 -2.75 34.82 7.87
N ASN A 47 -2.29 33.62 8.12
CA ASN A 47 -1.92 33.14 9.44
C ASN A 47 -0.70 32.21 9.38
N SER A 48 -0.08 31.93 10.51
CA SER A 48 1.03 31.00 10.64
C SER A 48 0.59 29.71 11.32
N TRP A 49 1.26 28.62 11.02
CA TRP A 49 1.04 27.36 11.74
C TRP A 49 1.44 27.44 13.22
N ASP A 50 2.46 28.24 13.56
CA ASP A 50 2.89 28.42 14.96
C ASP A 50 1.78 29.04 15.82
N GLU A 51 1.02 30.03 15.30
CA GLU A 51 -0.16 30.53 15.98
C GLU A 51 -1.22 29.46 16.14
N ILE A 52 -1.51 28.73 15.05
CA ILE A 52 -2.59 27.75 15.01
C ILE A 52 -2.29 26.51 15.86
N MET A 53 -1.10 25.92 15.70
CA MET A 53 -0.71 24.66 16.35
C MET A 53 -0.30 24.84 17.80
N ASN A 54 0.41 25.92 18.10
CA ASN A 54 1.03 26.15 19.40
C ASN A 54 0.32 27.20 20.23
N ASN A 55 -0.72 27.86 19.68
CA ASN A 55 -1.37 29.04 20.28
C ASN A 55 -0.33 30.12 20.67
N SER A 56 0.68 30.28 19.83
CA SER A 56 1.79 31.20 20.03
C SER A 56 1.30 32.64 19.92
N VAL A 57 2.00 33.53 20.61
CA VAL A 57 1.80 34.99 20.51
C VAL A 57 2.91 35.55 19.65
N ALA A 58 2.54 36.47 18.74
CA ALA A 58 3.52 37.13 17.87
C ALA A 58 4.77 37.66 18.64
N PRO A 59 5.99 37.57 18.04
CA PRO A 59 6.27 37.16 16.67
C PRO A 59 6.25 35.65 16.48
N PHE A 60 5.60 35.18 15.40
CA PHE A 60 5.54 33.77 15.05
C PHE A 60 6.86 33.31 14.40
N ILE A 61 7.27 32.08 14.70
CA ILE A 61 8.58 31.54 14.27
C ILE A 61 8.61 31.17 12.78
N ASP A 62 7.45 30.93 12.19
CA ASP A 62 7.26 30.47 10.81
C ASP A 62 6.61 31.52 9.89
N ASP A 63 6.45 32.76 10.36
CA ASP A 63 5.85 33.85 9.59
C ASP A 63 6.77 34.32 8.44
N CYS A 64 6.16 34.72 7.34
CA CYS A 64 6.82 35.20 6.14
C CYS A 64 6.79 36.74 6.06
N ASN A 65 7.85 37.35 5.53
CA ASN A 65 7.95 38.80 5.43
C ASN A 65 7.58 39.31 4.04
N VAL A 66 6.82 40.41 4.04
CA VAL A 66 6.65 41.27 2.86
C VAL A 66 7.95 42.01 2.67
N ILE A 67 8.53 41.99 1.49
CA ILE A 67 9.81 42.66 1.20
C ILE A 67 9.76 43.48 -0.11
N ASP A 68 10.59 44.50 -0.19
CA ASP A 68 11.01 45.12 -1.47
C ASP A 68 12.23 44.32 -1.98
N PRO A 69 12.09 43.46 -2.96
CA PRO A 69 13.17 42.57 -3.40
C PRO A 69 14.31 43.34 -4.06
N SER A 70 14.07 44.55 -4.60
CA SER A 70 15.08 45.39 -5.26
C SER A 70 16.16 45.86 -4.31
N LEU A 71 15.91 45.87 -2.99
CA LEU A 71 16.86 46.30 -1.98
C LEU A 71 17.96 45.28 -1.73
N SER A 72 17.74 44.03 -2.04
CA SER A 72 18.69 42.95 -1.71
C SER A 72 18.94 41.95 -2.86
N SER A 73 18.24 42.07 -3.98
CA SER A 73 18.28 41.15 -5.12
C SER A 73 18.15 41.91 -6.45
N PRO A 74 18.63 41.39 -7.57
CA PRO A 74 18.34 41.93 -8.90
C PRO A 74 16.90 41.74 -9.35
N ILE A 75 16.05 41.03 -8.55
CA ILE A 75 14.65 40.80 -8.82
C ILE A 75 13.87 42.04 -8.40
N THR A 76 12.84 42.40 -9.16
CA THR A 76 11.82 43.38 -8.78
C THR A 76 10.52 42.69 -8.49
N ALA A 77 9.64 43.28 -7.69
CA ALA A 77 8.27 42.84 -7.53
C ALA A 77 7.59 42.74 -8.92
N TYR A 78 6.59 41.92 -9.02
CA TYR A 78 5.79 41.81 -10.26
C TYR A 78 4.98 43.10 -10.48
N SER A 79 4.27 43.53 -9.45
CA SER A 79 3.59 44.83 -9.40
C SER A 79 4.17 45.67 -8.26
N GLY A 80 4.06 46.97 -8.35
CA GLY A 80 4.48 47.90 -7.29
C GLY A 80 5.94 47.77 -6.83
N LEU A 81 6.14 47.67 -5.52
CA LEU A 81 7.47 47.58 -4.86
C LEU A 81 7.62 46.33 -4.00
N ASN A 82 6.53 45.79 -3.45
CA ASN A 82 6.53 44.77 -2.43
C ASN A 82 6.12 43.41 -3.00
N THR A 83 6.59 42.33 -2.38
CA THR A 83 6.27 40.97 -2.70
C THR A 83 6.41 40.10 -1.42
N LEU A 84 5.79 38.98 -1.36
CA LEU A 84 6.02 37.99 -0.30
C LEU A 84 7.19 37.08 -0.70
N TYR A 85 8.16 36.88 0.20
CA TYR A 85 9.40 36.15 -0.08
C TYR A 85 9.56 34.94 0.80
N PHE A 86 9.75 33.80 0.16
CA PHE A 86 9.95 32.49 0.77
C PHE A 86 11.34 31.98 0.51
N LYS A 87 12.03 31.56 1.59
CA LYS A 87 13.32 30.93 1.51
C LYS A 87 13.59 30.05 2.71
N GLU A 88 14.20 28.92 2.49
CA GLU A 88 14.63 28.03 3.57
C GLU A 88 15.37 28.81 4.67
N ASN A 89 14.95 28.62 5.93
CA ASN A 89 15.51 29.26 7.13
C ASN A 89 15.41 30.79 7.17
N ASN A 90 14.45 31.40 6.48
CA ASN A 90 14.26 32.84 6.45
C ASN A 90 13.11 33.35 7.33
N ALA A 91 12.32 32.48 7.93
CA ALA A 91 11.28 32.87 8.87
C ALA A 91 11.83 33.69 10.05
N GLY A 92 11.00 34.51 10.67
CA GLY A 92 11.40 35.51 11.66
C GLY A 92 12.26 35.02 12.84
N GLN A 93 12.30 33.70 13.07
CA GLN A 93 13.13 33.02 14.08
C GLN A 93 14.17 32.06 13.46
N GLY A 94 14.34 32.08 12.11
CA GLY A 94 15.33 31.26 11.39
C GLY A 94 14.89 29.83 11.11
N GLY A 95 13.59 29.57 11.08
CA GLY A 95 12.98 28.32 10.61
C GLY A 95 12.46 28.41 9.17
N PRO A 96 11.81 27.37 8.63
CA PRO A 96 11.06 27.45 7.39
C PRO A 96 9.83 28.36 7.57
N GLU A 97 9.47 29.09 6.51
CA GLU A 97 8.17 29.74 6.46
C GLU A 97 7.09 28.68 6.26
N ASP A 98 5.97 28.85 7.01
CA ASP A 98 4.85 27.92 6.99
C ASP A 98 3.56 28.70 7.31
N ILE A 99 2.93 29.24 6.24
CA ILE A 99 1.82 30.19 6.37
C ILE A 99 0.62 29.80 5.53
N LEU A 100 -0.55 30.11 6.04
CA LEU A 100 -1.84 29.83 5.45
C LEU A 100 -2.49 31.10 4.89
N PHE A 101 -2.99 30.99 3.66
CA PHE A 101 -3.90 31.95 3.06
C PHE A 101 -5.32 31.42 3.11
N TYR A 102 -6.18 32.10 3.85
CA TYR A 102 -7.60 31.74 3.99
C TYR A 102 -8.49 32.38 2.94
N PHE A 103 -9.44 31.63 2.43
CA PHE A 103 -10.38 32.10 1.43
C PHE A 103 -11.46 33.00 2.03
N ASP A 104 -11.78 32.88 3.32
CA ASP A 104 -12.70 33.78 3.98
C ASP A 104 -12.10 34.46 5.23
N THR A 105 -12.67 35.61 5.59
CA THR A 105 -12.12 36.54 6.59
C THR A 105 -12.62 36.29 8.00
N THR A 106 -13.09 35.13 8.38
CA THR A 106 -13.67 34.90 9.73
C THR A 106 -12.65 34.90 10.86
N GLN A 107 -11.41 35.31 10.59
CA GLN A 107 -10.32 35.28 11.52
C GLN A 107 -10.34 36.45 12.50
N ASN A 108 -10.59 36.15 13.73
CA ASN A 108 -10.32 37.05 14.85
C ASN A 108 -8.94 36.70 15.43
N ILE A 109 -7.93 37.44 15.02
CA ILE A 109 -6.51 37.30 15.43
C ILE A 109 -6.27 37.40 16.96
N ASN A 110 -7.30 37.47 17.79
CA ASN A 110 -7.23 37.59 19.25
C ASN A 110 -8.01 36.51 20.01
N GLN A 111 -8.31 35.34 19.39
CA GLN A 111 -9.07 34.31 20.09
C GLN A 111 -8.19 33.23 20.71
N THR A 112 -8.39 33.03 22.02
CA THR A 112 -7.82 31.94 22.82
C THR A 112 -8.44 30.55 22.57
N VAL A 113 -9.23 30.40 21.55
CA VAL A 113 -9.84 29.12 21.11
C VAL A 113 -9.52 29.00 19.62
N PHE A 114 -9.02 27.84 19.18
CA PHE A 114 -8.76 27.56 17.78
C PHE A 114 -9.87 28.15 16.91
N PRO A 115 -9.58 29.11 16.01
CA PRO A 115 -10.60 29.64 15.15
C PRO A 115 -11.18 28.50 14.33
N SER A 116 -12.50 28.42 14.27
CA SER A 116 -13.14 27.57 13.27
C SER A 116 -12.75 28.14 11.92
N LEU A 117 -11.86 27.46 11.23
CA LEU A 117 -11.45 27.81 9.89
C LEU A 117 -12.66 27.78 8.96
N SER A 118 -12.54 28.47 7.84
CA SER A 118 -13.58 28.53 6.83
C SER A 118 -14.14 27.14 6.53
N THR A 119 -15.44 27.02 6.52
CA THR A 119 -16.09 25.79 6.04
C THR A 119 -15.61 25.55 4.61
N PRO A 120 -15.06 24.37 4.28
CA PRO A 120 -14.58 24.13 2.93
C PRO A 120 -15.68 24.34 1.90
N HIS A 121 -15.33 24.98 0.82
CA HIS A 121 -16.19 25.04 -0.37
C HIS A 121 -16.23 23.64 -0.98
N VAL A 122 -17.43 23.12 -1.22
CA VAL A 122 -17.68 21.78 -1.74
C VAL A 122 -18.47 21.78 -3.06
N ALA A 123 -18.96 22.95 -3.48
CA ALA A 123 -19.69 23.14 -4.73
C ALA A 123 -19.58 24.60 -5.19
N GLY A 124 -19.56 24.84 -6.50
CA GLY A 124 -19.36 26.16 -7.11
C GLY A 124 -18.00 26.28 -7.78
N ASP A 125 -17.73 27.46 -8.32
CA ASP A 125 -16.53 27.74 -9.09
C ASP A 125 -15.53 28.53 -8.25
N ILE A 126 -14.28 28.09 -8.21
CA ILE A 126 -13.15 28.80 -7.62
C ILE A 126 -12.15 29.16 -8.71
N ILE A 127 -11.71 30.41 -8.68
CA ILE A 127 -10.52 30.86 -9.41
C ILE A 127 -9.51 31.31 -8.36
N PHE A 128 -8.36 30.64 -8.33
CA PHE A 128 -7.22 31.03 -7.54
C PHE A 128 -6.07 31.37 -8.49
N SER A 129 -5.45 32.54 -8.34
CA SER A 129 -4.27 32.89 -9.11
C SER A 129 -3.27 33.72 -8.30
N GLN A 130 -2.02 33.64 -8.71
CA GLN A 130 -0.94 34.46 -8.16
C GLN A 130 0.17 34.59 -9.19
N MET A 131 0.97 35.65 -9.06
CA MET A 131 2.23 35.74 -9.76
C MET A 131 3.30 35.04 -8.92
N MET A 132 4.12 34.22 -9.57
CA MET A 132 5.22 33.49 -8.93
C MET A 132 6.54 33.76 -9.63
N TYR A 133 7.61 33.85 -8.84
CA TYR A 133 8.99 33.84 -9.33
C TYR A 133 9.75 32.74 -8.58
N VAL A 134 10.02 31.62 -9.23
CA VAL A 134 10.70 30.48 -8.61
C VAL A 134 12.18 30.48 -9.02
N ARG A 135 13.08 30.50 -8.03
CA ARG A 135 14.55 30.46 -8.25
C ARG A 135 15.09 29.04 -8.20
N THR A 136 14.77 28.29 -7.17
CA THR A 136 15.37 26.96 -6.93
C THR A 136 14.35 25.90 -6.58
N GLY A 137 13.10 26.23 -6.44
CA GLY A 137 11.99 25.36 -6.12
C GLY A 137 10.93 26.11 -5.32
N ALA A 138 9.72 25.56 -5.26
CA ALA A 138 8.63 26.05 -4.44
C ALA A 138 7.67 24.91 -4.08
N TYR A 139 6.94 25.08 -2.99
CA TYR A 139 5.90 24.17 -2.58
C TYR A 139 4.71 24.93 -2.03
N LEU A 140 3.53 24.51 -2.41
CA LEU A 140 2.28 24.92 -1.78
C LEU A 140 1.31 23.75 -1.77
N ASN A 141 0.35 23.78 -0.87
CA ASN A 141 -0.73 22.82 -0.88
C ASN A 141 -2.09 23.48 -0.62
N PHE A 142 -3.12 22.92 -1.24
CA PHE A 142 -4.50 23.30 -1.02
C PHE A 142 -5.09 22.49 0.14
N GLN A 143 -5.70 23.14 1.11
CA GLN A 143 -6.26 22.53 2.31
C GLN A 143 -7.75 22.25 2.14
N SER A 144 -8.20 21.09 2.64
CA SER A 144 -9.60 20.67 2.59
C SER A 144 -10.32 20.66 3.94
N LEU A 145 -9.69 21.12 5.00
CA LEU A 145 -10.14 20.92 6.38
C LEU A 145 -10.93 22.11 6.96
N ASN A 146 -11.90 21.78 7.82
CA ASN A 146 -12.60 22.74 8.67
C ASN A 146 -11.75 23.21 9.86
N ASN A 147 -10.74 22.45 10.25
CA ASN A 147 -9.88 22.71 11.40
C ASN A 147 -8.43 22.44 11.01
N VAL A 148 -7.75 23.43 10.52
CA VAL A 148 -6.31 23.40 10.33
C VAL A 148 -5.64 23.31 11.70
N GLY A 149 -4.69 22.42 11.88
CA GLY A 149 -3.91 22.34 13.12
C GLY A 149 -4.20 21.17 14.04
N GLN A 150 -5.08 20.24 13.72
CA GLN A 150 -5.30 19.02 14.52
C GLN A 150 -4.60 17.75 14.01
N GLY A 151 -3.45 17.87 13.36
CA GLY A 151 -2.54 16.74 13.08
C GLY A 151 -3.05 15.64 12.13
N THR A 152 -4.26 15.77 11.59
CA THR A 152 -4.89 14.83 10.65
C THR A 152 -5.24 15.53 9.34
N GLY A 153 -4.39 16.47 8.91
CA GLY A 153 -4.63 17.27 7.70
C GLY A 153 -4.70 16.39 6.45
N VAL A 154 -5.86 16.41 5.79
CA VAL A 154 -5.95 15.93 4.42
C VAL A 154 -5.74 17.13 3.51
N TRP A 155 -4.66 17.13 2.77
CA TRP A 155 -4.41 18.13 1.75
C TRP A 155 -5.21 17.76 0.50
N ALA A 156 -5.99 18.73 -0.01
CA ALA A 156 -6.72 18.52 -1.25
C ALA A 156 -5.76 18.31 -2.42
N LEU A 157 -4.69 19.13 -2.47
CA LEU A 157 -3.70 19.04 -3.54
C LEU A 157 -2.35 19.54 -3.05
N GLU A 158 -1.29 18.79 -3.27
CA GLU A 158 0.10 19.24 -3.15
C GLU A 158 0.62 19.66 -4.53
N VAL A 159 1.30 20.80 -4.59
CA VAL A 159 1.89 21.33 -5.82
C VAL A 159 3.39 21.57 -5.59
N ASN A 160 4.19 20.80 -6.30
CA ASN A 160 5.65 20.84 -6.23
C ASN A 160 6.21 21.50 -7.48
N PHE A 161 6.98 22.58 -7.31
CA PHE A 161 7.72 23.23 -8.38
C PHE A 161 9.16 22.75 -8.33
N GLU A 162 9.55 21.95 -9.30
CA GLU A 162 10.86 21.33 -9.34
C GLU A 162 11.90 22.25 -9.98
N THR A 163 13.16 22.09 -9.60
CA THR A 163 14.29 22.88 -10.14
C THR A 163 14.47 22.72 -11.65
N THR A 164 13.84 21.70 -12.25
CA THR A 164 13.83 21.45 -13.70
C THR A 164 12.84 22.30 -14.47
N GLY A 165 11.93 23.01 -13.78
CA GLY A 165 10.82 23.74 -14.39
C GLY A 165 9.54 22.90 -14.52
N ASP A 166 9.53 21.70 -13.96
CA ASP A 166 8.34 20.83 -13.92
C ASP A 166 7.46 21.19 -12.72
N ILE A 167 6.16 21.04 -12.87
CA ILE A 167 5.16 21.09 -11.80
C ILE A 167 4.62 19.69 -11.62
N LEU A 168 4.69 19.14 -10.40
CA LEU A 168 4.13 17.85 -10.06
C LEU A 168 3.00 18.04 -9.04
N MET A 169 1.86 17.42 -9.31
CA MET A 169 0.65 17.55 -8.48
C MET A 169 0.15 16.19 -8.02
N GLY A 170 -0.19 16.09 -6.73
CA GLY A 170 -0.73 14.87 -6.12
C GLY A 170 -1.35 15.16 -4.77
N ASN A 171 -1.76 14.12 -4.08
CA ASN A 171 -2.14 14.17 -2.66
C ASN A 171 -1.85 12.83 -1.98
N THR A 172 -2.20 12.69 -0.71
CA THR A 172 -1.97 11.46 0.05
C THR A 172 -2.72 10.24 -0.49
N ALA A 173 -3.83 10.46 -1.22
CA ALA A 173 -4.61 9.37 -1.82
C ALA A 173 -4.09 8.99 -3.21
N VAL A 174 -3.59 9.96 -3.99
CA VAL A 174 -3.10 9.76 -5.36
C VAL A 174 -1.81 10.53 -5.55
N ALA A 175 -0.72 9.82 -5.71
CA ALA A 175 0.63 10.41 -5.82
C ALA A 175 0.83 11.26 -7.09
N SER A 176 0.02 11.06 -8.13
CA SER A 176 0.08 11.85 -9.37
C SER A 176 -1.33 12.11 -9.89
N LEU A 177 -1.83 13.32 -9.68
CA LEU A 177 -3.11 13.82 -10.21
C LEU A 177 -2.92 14.62 -11.50
N GLY A 178 -1.77 15.31 -11.64
CA GLY A 178 -1.48 16.10 -12.81
C GLY A 178 -0.02 16.57 -12.83
N ALA A 179 0.36 17.19 -13.94
CA ALA A 179 1.67 17.77 -14.14
C ALA A 179 1.59 19.02 -15.01
N GLY A 180 2.60 19.87 -14.96
CA GLY A 180 2.72 21.07 -15.78
C GLY A 180 4.15 21.51 -15.89
N SER A 181 4.36 22.71 -16.43
CA SER A 181 5.69 23.32 -16.51
C SER A 181 5.62 24.82 -16.29
N TYR A 182 6.70 25.40 -15.75
CA TYR A 182 6.82 26.83 -15.48
C TYR A 182 8.15 27.40 -15.95
N PRO A 183 8.26 28.71 -16.27
CA PRO A 183 9.51 29.34 -16.68
C PRO A 183 10.36 29.65 -15.44
N ILE A 184 11.53 29.01 -15.32
CA ILE A 184 12.46 29.19 -14.21
C ILE A 184 13.06 30.64 -14.25
N GLY A 185 13.14 31.29 -13.08
CA GLY A 185 13.78 32.56 -12.92
C GLY A 185 13.10 33.71 -13.65
N GLN A 186 11.82 33.63 -13.87
CA GLN A 186 10.97 34.66 -14.46
C GLN A 186 9.63 34.69 -13.71
N TRP A 187 9.00 35.86 -13.67
CA TRP A 187 7.62 35.95 -13.19
C TRP A 187 6.66 35.24 -14.14
N PHE A 188 5.74 34.47 -13.58
CA PHE A 188 4.68 33.80 -14.33
C PHE A 188 3.38 33.77 -13.51
N GLU A 189 2.26 33.78 -14.19
CA GLU A 189 0.97 33.53 -13.57
C GLU A 189 0.82 32.03 -13.32
N PHE A 190 0.55 31.65 -12.07
CA PHE A 190 0.05 30.35 -11.65
C PHE A 190 -1.42 30.49 -11.33
N LYS A 191 -2.29 29.79 -12.04
CA LYS A 191 -3.73 29.89 -11.86
C LYS A 191 -4.39 28.52 -11.89
N PHE A 192 -5.32 28.30 -10.95
CA PHE A 192 -6.29 27.21 -10.98
C PHE A 192 -7.69 27.76 -11.27
N GLU A 193 -8.39 27.10 -12.17
CA GLU A 193 -9.85 27.19 -12.35
C GLU A 193 -10.46 25.86 -11.90
N ILE A 194 -11.34 25.89 -10.89
CA ILE A 194 -11.84 24.71 -10.22
C ILE A 194 -13.37 24.76 -10.19
N ASP A 195 -14.02 23.85 -10.91
CA ASP A 195 -15.44 23.58 -10.74
C ASP A 195 -15.59 22.42 -9.73
N LEU A 196 -15.90 22.78 -8.48
CA LEU A 196 -16.16 21.82 -7.42
C LEU A 196 -17.43 21.01 -7.63
N SER A 197 -18.36 21.52 -8.42
CA SER A 197 -19.64 20.85 -8.69
C SER A 197 -19.47 19.65 -9.61
N SER A 198 -18.65 19.78 -10.65
CA SER A 198 -18.30 18.73 -11.59
C SER A 198 -16.97 18.02 -11.27
N ASN A 199 -16.28 18.45 -10.21
CA ASN A 199 -14.95 17.95 -9.84
C ASN A 199 -13.93 18.09 -10.98
N ASN A 200 -13.84 19.26 -11.57
CA ASN A 200 -12.86 19.58 -12.60
C ASN A 200 -11.87 20.63 -12.09
N TRP A 201 -10.61 20.26 -12.00
CA TRP A 201 -9.50 21.12 -11.60
C TRP A 201 -8.60 21.34 -12.80
N GLU A 202 -8.39 22.58 -13.22
CA GLU A 202 -7.57 22.91 -14.37
C GLU A 202 -6.47 23.90 -13.99
N LEU A 203 -5.22 23.53 -14.29
CA LEU A 203 -4.04 24.38 -14.07
C LEU A 203 -3.72 25.19 -15.32
N PHE A 204 -3.45 26.48 -15.12
CA PHE A 204 -2.95 27.40 -16.14
C PHE A 204 -1.62 28.01 -15.72
N ILE A 205 -0.69 28.12 -16.67
CA ILE A 205 0.55 28.86 -16.53
C ILE A 205 0.58 29.93 -17.63
N ASN A 206 0.65 31.22 -17.23
CA ASN A 206 0.55 32.35 -18.15
C ASN A 206 -0.67 32.26 -19.09
N GLY A 207 -1.81 31.86 -18.55
CA GLY A 207 -3.05 31.67 -19.30
C GLY A 207 -3.08 30.47 -20.25
N VAL A 208 -2.07 29.61 -20.25
CA VAL A 208 -2.02 28.39 -21.06
C VAL A 208 -2.37 27.18 -20.17
N SER A 209 -3.43 26.44 -20.55
CA SER A 209 -3.84 25.21 -19.86
C SER A 209 -2.72 24.17 -19.85
N GLN A 210 -2.46 23.61 -18.70
CA GLN A 210 -1.55 22.48 -18.49
C GLN A 210 -2.31 21.14 -18.42
N GLY A 211 -3.62 21.17 -18.51
CA GLY A 211 -4.54 20.04 -18.41
C GLY A 211 -5.44 20.13 -17.19
N SER A 212 -6.45 19.27 -17.18
CA SER A 212 -7.41 19.14 -16.09
C SER A 212 -7.46 17.73 -15.53
N PHE A 213 -7.92 17.61 -14.28
CA PHE A 213 -8.07 16.35 -13.58
C PHE A 213 -9.24 16.41 -12.60
N SER A 214 -9.75 15.23 -12.22
CA SER A 214 -10.66 15.08 -11.09
C SER A 214 -9.88 14.80 -9.83
N ASN A 215 -10.25 15.44 -8.71
CA ASN A 215 -9.56 15.33 -7.44
C ASN A 215 -10.40 14.51 -6.44
N PRO A 216 -9.90 13.40 -5.89
CA PRO A 216 -10.65 12.62 -4.90
C PRO A 216 -10.98 13.41 -3.62
N GLU A 217 -10.19 14.45 -3.28
CA GLU A 217 -10.47 15.37 -2.18
C GLU A 217 -11.01 16.71 -2.70
N ASN A 218 -12.19 16.65 -3.33
CA ASN A 218 -12.79 17.77 -4.06
C ASN A 218 -13.46 18.80 -3.14
N LYS A 219 -12.70 19.46 -2.28
CA LYS A 219 -13.12 20.56 -1.40
C LYS A 219 -11.95 21.45 -1.04
N LEU A 220 -12.19 22.73 -0.77
CA LEU A 220 -11.17 23.75 -0.55
C LEU A 220 -11.53 24.75 0.54
N SER A 221 -10.58 25.05 1.43
CA SER A 221 -10.71 26.06 2.48
C SER A 221 -9.61 27.12 2.50
N SER A 222 -8.39 26.74 2.08
CA SER A 222 -7.20 27.61 2.17
C SER A 222 -6.07 27.09 1.28
N VAL A 223 -5.01 27.89 1.17
CA VAL A 223 -3.73 27.50 0.58
C VAL A 223 -2.64 27.64 1.64
N ASP A 224 -1.82 26.63 1.75
CA ASP A 224 -0.66 26.60 2.61
C ASP A 224 0.62 26.73 1.80
N TYR A 225 1.52 27.60 2.28
CA TYR A 225 2.83 27.85 1.67
C TYR A 225 3.91 27.43 2.64
N TYR A 226 4.69 26.47 2.23
CA TYR A 226 5.78 25.91 3.02
C TYR A 226 7.11 25.97 2.26
N THR A 227 8.19 26.30 2.95
CA THR A 227 9.53 26.27 2.36
C THR A 227 10.27 24.98 2.69
N ARG A 228 10.46 24.14 1.68
CA ARG A 228 11.29 22.93 1.80
C ARG A 228 12.77 23.29 1.74
N ALA A 229 13.63 22.34 2.14
CA ALA A 229 15.07 22.49 2.03
C ALA A 229 15.51 22.80 0.59
N GLY A 230 16.11 23.98 0.39
CA GLY A 230 16.58 24.47 -0.90
C GLY A 230 15.57 25.29 -1.72
N ASP A 231 14.33 25.44 -1.27
CA ASP A 231 13.34 26.29 -1.94
C ASP A 231 13.68 27.77 -1.79
N GLU A 232 13.49 28.53 -2.86
CA GLU A 232 13.56 30.01 -2.88
C GLU A 232 12.61 30.52 -3.96
N TYR A 233 11.56 31.26 -3.54
CA TYR A 233 10.55 31.81 -4.45
C TYR A 233 9.89 33.06 -3.90
N TYR A 234 9.22 33.80 -4.78
CA TYR A 234 8.43 34.98 -4.48
C TYR A 234 7.03 34.82 -5.02
N ILE A 235 6.03 35.42 -4.32
CA ILE A 235 4.67 35.51 -4.81
C ILE A 235 4.19 36.96 -4.75
N ASP A 236 3.32 37.31 -5.69
CA ASP A 236 2.73 38.64 -5.83
C ASP A 236 1.35 38.52 -6.43
N ASP A 237 0.53 39.57 -6.36
CA ASP A 237 -0.80 39.66 -6.96
C ASP A 237 -1.67 38.41 -6.70
N VAL A 238 -1.77 38.00 -5.42
CA VAL A 238 -2.57 36.85 -5.02
C VAL A 238 -4.06 37.18 -5.16
N SER A 239 -4.78 36.37 -5.91
CA SER A 239 -6.21 36.55 -6.21
C SER A 239 -7.00 35.28 -5.94
N PHE A 240 -8.15 35.45 -5.31
CA PHE A 240 -9.14 34.41 -5.09
C PHE A 240 -10.54 34.92 -5.44
N SER A 241 -11.31 34.10 -6.12
CA SER A 241 -12.75 34.31 -6.28
C SER A 241 -13.53 33.02 -6.16
N PHE A 242 -14.71 33.10 -5.56
CA PHE A 242 -15.64 32.00 -5.45
C PHE A 242 -17.03 32.42 -5.95
N THR A 243 -17.62 31.60 -6.80
CA THR A 243 -19.00 31.73 -7.27
C THR A 243 -19.78 30.50 -6.81
N PRO A 244 -20.76 30.65 -5.90
CA PRO A 244 -21.56 29.55 -5.41
C PRO A 244 -22.33 28.83 -6.51
N ALA A 245 -22.48 27.52 -6.39
CA ALA A 245 -23.34 26.74 -7.27
C ALA A 245 -24.81 27.17 -7.18
N THR A 246 -25.51 27.16 -8.28
CA THR A 246 -26.98 27.36 -8.33
C THR A 246 -27.66 26.01 -8.11
N LEU A 247 -28.24 25.79 -6.94
CA LEU A 247 -28.88 24.54 -6.56
C LEU A 247 -30.34 24.49 -6.98
N ALA A 248 -30.77 23.39 -7.60
CA ALA A 248 -32.17 23.09 -7.86
C ALA A 248 -32.91 22.73 -6.55
N PRO A 249 -34.26 22.84 -6.49
CA PRO A 249 -34.98 22.41 -5.27
C PRO A 249 -34.75 20.97 -4.90
N ILE A 250 -34.70 20.04 -5.84
CA ILE A 250 -34.37 18.63 -5.67
C ILE A 250 -33.39 18.24 -6.76
N ASN A 251 -32.23 17.73 -6.32
CA ASN A 251 -31.23 17.19 -7.23
C ASN A 251 -30.34 16.17 -6.45
N GLY A 252 -30.21 14.97 -6.99
CA GLY A 252 -29.25 13.97 -6.53
C GLY A 252 -28.14 13.85 -7.55
N GLN A 253 -26.91 13.80 -7.10
CA GLN A 253 -25.72 13.65 -7.91
C GLN A 253 -25.03 12.34 -7.59
N THR A 254 -24.62 11.59 -8.61
CA THR A 254 -23.72 10.45 -8.46
C THR A 254 -22.27 10.96 -8.55
N VAL A 255 -21.53 10.95 -7.42
CA VAL A 255 -20.25 11.64 -7.29
C VAL A 255 -19.07 10.77 -7.70
N SER A 256 -18.99 9.58 -7.09
CA SER A 256 -17.85 8.68 -7.28
C SER A 256 -18.25 7.22 -7.08
N CYS A 257 -17.42 6.33 -7.55
CA CYS A 257 -17.51 4.91 -7.29
C CYS A 257 -16.13 4.41 -6.87
N ASN A 258 -16.07 3.47 -5.94
CA ASN A 258 -14.83 2.81 -5.57
C ASN A 258 -14.16 2.18 -6.80
N THR A 259 -12.85 2.04 -6.76
CA THR A 259 -12.11 1.31 -7.81
C THR A 259 -12.57 -0.15 -7.83
N ILE A 260 -13.10 -0.58 -8.98
CA ILE A 260 -13.56 -1.95 -9.19
C ILE A 260 -12.60 -2.63 -10.16
N GLU A 261 -11.90 -3.65 -9.68
CA GLU A 261 -10.93 -4.40 -10.46
C GLU A 261 -10.89 -5.87 -10.01
N GLY A 262 -10.31 -6.74 -10.83
CA GLY A 262 -10.18 -8.15 -10.52
C GLY A 262 -10.06 -9.02 -11.76
N LEU A 263 -10.40 -10.30 -11.62
CA LEU A 263 -10.40 -11.25 -12.72
C LEU A 263 -11.80 -11.35 -13.36
N SER A 264 -11.81 -11.58 -14.66
CA SER A 264 -13.05 -11.89 -15.39
C SER A 264 -13.80 -13.05 -14.73
N GLY A 265 -15.10 -12.87 -14.49
CA GLY A 265 -15.96 -13.82 -13.80
C GLY A 265 -16.05 -13.63 -12.30
N GLN A 266 -15.21 -12.81 -11.68
CA GLN A 266 -15.33 -12.51 -10.26
C GLN A 266 -16.51 -11.60 -9.95
N GLN A 267 -17.03 -11.76 -8.74
CA GLN A 267 -18.07 -10.88 -8.21
C GLN A 267 -17.44 -9.75 -7.40
N ARG A 268 -17.95 -8.52 -7.58
CA ARG A 268 -17.56 -7.33 -6.82
C ARG A 268 -18.79 -6.57 -6.38
N TYR A 269 -18.72 -6.02 -5.17
CA TYR A 269 -19.79 -5.19 -4.60
C TYR A 269 -19.40 -3.74 -4.81
N PRO A 270 -20.16 -2.97 -5.64
CA PRO A 270 -19.89 -1.55 -5.81
C PRO A 270 -20.16 -0.76 -4.54
N SER A 271 -19.37 0.29 -4.33
CA SER A 271 -19.55 1.31 -3.31
C SER A 271 -19.58 2.67 -4.00
N VAL A 272 -20.65 3.43 -3.85
CA VAL A 272 -20.93 4.64 -4.64
C VAL A 272 -21.25 5.80 -3.72
N ASP A 273 -20.57 6.92 -3.92
CA ASP A 273 -20.89 8.16 -3.23
C ASP A 273 -21.96 8.92 -4.00
N VAL A 274 -23.03 9.27 -3.30
CA VAL A 274 -24.10 10.13 -3.79
C VAL A 274 -24.18 11.39 -2.96
N ARG A 275 -24.44 12.53 -3.62
CA ARG A 275 -24.61 13.83 -2.99
C ARG A 275 -26.04 14.34 -3.19
N ASN A 276 -26.57 14.98 -2.16
CA ASN A 276 -27.73 15.85 -2.37
C ASN A 276 -27.24 17.18 -2.94
N PHE A 277 -27.32 17.33 -4.25
CA PHE A 277 -26.94 18.57 -4.94
C PHE A 277 -28.15 19.53 -5.16
N GLY A 278 -29.12 19.43 -4.25
CA GLY A 278 -30.34 20.24 -4.21
C GLY A 278 -30.48 21.00 -2.90
N LEU A 279 -31.48 21.90 -2.84
CA LEU A 279 -31.81 22.70 -1.66
C LEU A 279 -32.56 21.89 -0.59
N ASN A 280 -33.45 20.98 -1.02
CA ASN A 280 -34.33 20.24 -0.13
C ASN A 280 -33.71 18.89 0.25
N VAL A 281 -34.03 18.44 1.45
CA VAL A 281 -33.58 17.13 1.99
C VAL A 281 -34.06 15.99 1.10
N ILE A 282 -33.14 15.04 0.84
CA ILE A 282 -33.44 13.76 0.18
C ILE A 282 -33.69 12.71 1.27
N ASN A 283 -34.91 12.14 1.29
CA ASN A 283 -35.31 11.12 2.28
C ASN A 283 -35.25 9.70 1.70
N SER A 284 -35.33 9.58 0.37
CA SER A 284 -35.26 8.29 -0.33
C SER A 284 -34.82 8.49 -1.77
N PHE A 285 -34.20 7.47 -2.33
CA PHE A 285 -33.85 7.39 -3.75
C PHE A 285 -33.56 5.94 -4.14
N ASP A 286 -33.54 5.68 -5.45
CA ASP A 286 -33.02 4.47 -6.03
C ASP A 286 -31.68 4.77 -6.69
N LEU A 287 -30.70 3.88 -6.49
CA LEU A 287 -29.38 3.95 -7.13
C LEU A 287 -29.18 2.69 -7.97
N THR A 288 -29.02 2.88 -9.29
CA THR A 288 -28.85 1.78 -10.23
C THR A 288 -27.42 1.75 -10.77
N PHE A 289 -26.83 0.56 -10.77
CA PHE A 289 -25.56 0.25 -11.40
C PHE A 289 -25.81 -0.65 -12.61
N ASP A 290 -25.61 -0.14 -13.82
CA ASP A 290 -25.77 -0.87 -15.08
C ASP A 290 -24.39 -1.23 -15.62
N TYR A 291 -24.09 -2.52 -15.67
CA TYR A 291 -22.84 -3.06 -16.17
C TYR A 291 -23.08 -4.23 -17.13
N ASN A 292 -22.66 -4.07 -18.39
CA ASN A 292 -22.88 -5.04 -19.45
C ASN A 292 -24.38 -5.40 -19.66
N GLY A 293 -25.28 -4.43 -19.47
CA GLY A 293 -26.71 -4.63 -19.60
C GLY A 293 -27.37 -5.38 -18.45
N ILE A 294 -26.64 -5.63 -17.37
CA ILE A 294 -27.14 -6.16 -16.10
C ILE A 294 -27.27 -5.02 -15.12
N GLN A 295 -28.47 -4.79 -14.63
CA GLN A 295 -28.76 -3.74 -13.68
C GLN A 295 -28.93 -4.30 -12.28
N VAL A 296 -28.23 -3.72 -11.32
CA VAL A 296 -28.43 -3.89 -9.89
C VAL A 296 -28.90 -2.56 -9.31
N THR A 297 -29.93 -2.59 -8.49
CA THR A 297 -30.54 -1.38 -7.92
C THR A 297 -30.66 -1.52 -6.42
N GLU A 298 -30.16 -0.52 -5.70
CA GLU A 298 -30.38 -0.34 -4.26
C GLU A 298 -31.49 0.68 -4.02
N ASN A 299 -32.46 0.31 -3.18
CA ASN A 299 -33.56 1.18 -2.78
C ASN A 299 -33.23 1.76 -1.41
N ILE A 300 -32.85 3.04 -1.39
CA ILE A 300 -32.43 3.72 -0.17
C ILE A 300 -33.61 4.50 0.43
N SER A 301 -33.87 4.27 1.71
CA SER A 301 -34.92 4.95 2.44
C SER A 301 -34.55 5.09 3.92
N ASN A 302 -35.28 5.93 4.66
CA ASN A 302 -35.02 6.20 6.08
C ASN A 302 -33.59 6.70 6.34
N ILE A 303 -33.09 7.54 5.45
CA ILE A 303 -31.72 8.09 5.50
C ILE A 303 -31.54 8.84 6.83
N ASN A 304 -30.40 8.62 7.49
CA ASN A 304 -30.06 9.25 8.78
C ASN A 304 -31.20 9.14 9.82
N LEU A 305 -31.77 7.94 9.98
CA LEU A 305 -32.90 7.69 10.90
C LEU A 305 -34.12 8.58 10.65
N GLY A 306 -34.35 9.00 9.41
CA GLY A 306 -35.47 9.82 8.98
C GLY A 306 -35.19 11.35 8.92
N PHE A 307 -33.97 11.78 9.24
CA PHE A 307 -33.54 13.17 9.03
C PHE A 307 -33.22 13.49 7.56
N GLY A 308 -32.93 12.45 6.77
CA GLY A 308 -32.59 12.55 5.35
C GLY A 308 -31.16 12.98 5.10
N LEU A 309 -30.82 13.16 3.83
CA LEU A 309 -29.57 13.70 3.34
C LEU A 309 -29.73 15.19 3.09
N GLY A 310 -29.04 16.02 3.88
CA GLY A 310 -29.09 17.48 3.78
C GLY A 310 -28.48 18.01 2.49
N SER A 311 -28.72 19.31 2.19
CA SER A 311 -28.13 19.97 1.02
C SER A 311 -26.61 19.93 1.07
N LEU A 312 -25.97 19.52 -0.02
CA LEU A 312 -24.52 19.31 -0.21
C LEU A 312 -23.91 18.17 0.60
N ASP A 313 -24.69 17.46 1.43
CA ASP A 313 -24.20 16.27 2.13
C ASP A 313 -23.95 15.12 1.14
N ILE A 314 -22.96 14.29 1.48
CA ILE A 314 -22.61 13.08 0.74
C ILE A 314 -22.90 11.87 1.61
N MET A 315 -23.37 10.79 1.01
CA MET A 315 -23.43 9.47 1.62
C MET A 315 -22.89 8.39 0.69
N THR A 316 -22.25 7.40 1.28
CA THR A 316 -21.81 6.20 0.56
C THR A 316 -22.92 5.15 0.58
N VAL A 317 -23.19 4.55 -0.56
CA VAL A 317 -24.13 3.45 -0.76
C VAL A 317 -23.35 2.20 -1.13
N GLU A 318 -23.37 1.21 -0.23
CA GLU A 318 -22.82 -0.12 -0.48
C GLU A 318 -23.89 -0.98 -1.17
N PHE A 319 -23.56 -1.53 -2.33
CA PHE A 319 -24.48 -2.45 -3.02
C PHE A 319 -24.50 -3.79 -2.33
N THR A 320 -25.71 -4.32 -2.08
CA THR A 320 -25.92 -5.63 -1.45
C THR A 320 -25.84 -6.78 -2.44
N ASN A 321 -26.05 -6.49 -3.72
CA ASN A 321 -25.92 -7.44 -4.81
C ASN A 321 -24.65 -7.13 -5.64
N PRO A 322 -23.83 -8.16 -5.92
CA PRO A 322 -22.59 -7.96 -6.66
C PRO A 322 -22.84 -7.81 -8.18
N ILE A 323 -21.90 -7.17 -8.85
CA ILE A 323 -21.71 -7.27 -10.29
C ILE A 323 -20.73 -8.39 -10.62
N THR A 324 -20.85 -9.01 -11.80
CA THR A 324 -19.88 -9.99 -12.30
C THR A 324 -18.98 -9.34 -13.34
N LEU A 325 -17.67 -9.35 -13.07
CA LEU A 325 -16.69 -8.70 -13.94
C LEU A 325 -16.60 -9.38 -15.30
N ALA A 326 -16.69 -8.60 -16.38
CA ALA A 326 -16.44 -9.05 -17.74
C ALA A 326 -15.00 -8.71 -18.15
N GLY A 327 -14.34 -9.63 -18.84
CA GLY A 327 -12.94 -9.44 -19.24
C GLY A 327 -12.71 -8.26 -20.16
N GLY A 328 -11.61 -7.55 -19.96
CA GLY A 328 -11.25 -6.32 -20.64
C GLY A 328 -11.86 -5.08 -20.01
N THR A 329 -11.80 -3.95 -20.72
CA THR A 329 -12.32 -2.67 -20.27
C THR A 329 -13.77 -2.51 -20.71
N ASN A 330 -14.68 -2.40 -19.76
CA ASN A 330 -16.11 -2.29 -20.02
C ASN A 330 -16.70 -1.09 -19.28
N PRO A 331 -17.55 -0.26 -19.92
CA PRO A 331 -18.21 0.86 -19.25
C PRO A 331 -19.28 0.36 -18.27
N ALA A 332 -19.39 1.05 -17.15
CA ALA A 332 -20.52 0.97 -16.24
C ALA A 332 -21.20 2.33 -16.15
N VAL A 333 -22.53 2.32 -16.09
CA VAL A 333 -23.37 3.51 -15.95
C VAL A 333 -24.05 3.44 -14.59
N ILE A 334 -23.83 4.43 -13.76
CA ILE A 334 -24.34 4.49 -12.39
C ILE A 334 -25.23 5.74 -12.31
N TYR A 335 -26.47 5.59 -11.85
CA TYR A 335 -27.36 6.73 -11.80
C TYR A 335 -28.34 6.69 -10.63
N ILE A 336 -28.54 7.87 -10.04
CA ILE A 336 -29.54 8.10 -8.99
C ILE A 336 -30.87 8.51 -9.64
N HIS A 337 -31.98 7.93 -9.16
CA HIS A 337 -33.29 8.22 -9.67
C HIS A 337 -34.38 8.03 -8.60
N ASN A 338 -35.64 8.31 -8.94
CA ASN A 338 -36.80 8.13 -8.05
C ASN A 338 -36.65 8.83 -6.69
N ILE A 339 -35.99 9.99 -6.67
CA ILE A 339 -35.73 10.76 -5.45
C ILE A 339 -37.05 11.19 -4.82
N ASN A 340 -37.17 11.00 -3.50
CA ASN A 340 -38.38 11.34 -2.72
C ASN A 340 -39.69 10.85 -3.39
N SER A 341 -39.70 9.61 -3.90
CA SER A 341 -40.81 8.96 -4.58
C SER A 341 -41.21 9.63 -5.90
N GLY A 342 -40.24 10.05 -6.68
CA GLY A 342 -40.44 10.55 -8.05
C GLY A 342 -40.61 12.07 -8.16
N ALA A 343 -40.04 12.83 -7.21
CA ALA A 343 -39.96 14.28 -7.34
C ALA A 343 -39.12 14.66 -8.57
N THR A 344 -39.49 15.74 -9.24
CA THR A 344 -38.77 16.27 -10.41
C THR A 344 -37.40 16.77 -9.97
N GLN A 345 -36.36 16.33 -10.66
CA GLN A 345 -34.97 16.69 -10.39
C GLN A 345 -34.26 17.21 -11.66
N SER A 346 -33.11 17.82 -11.50
CA SER A 346 -32.12 17.95 -12.57
C SER A 346 -31.55 16.57 -12.90
N THR A 347 -31.26 16.32 -14.17
CA THR A 347 -30.71 15.03 -14.63
C THR A 347 -29.34 15.19 -15.28
N SER A 348 -28.73 16.37 -15.15
CA SER A 348 -27.43 16.65 -15.79
C SER A 348 -26.23 16.00 -15.06
N ASP A 349 -26.41 15.68 -13.79
CA ASP A 349 -25.38 15.20 -12.86
C ASP A 349 -25.80 13.95 -12.05
N ASP A 350 -26.96 13.37 -12.40
CA ASP A 350 -27.48 12.16 -11.78
C ASP A 350 -26.70 10.87 -12.18
N THR A 351 -25.93 10.95 -13.27
CA THR A 351 -25.28 9.80 -13.92
C THR A 351 -23.77 9.92 -13.92
N LEU A 352 -23.10 8.89 -13.42
CA LEU A 352 -21.67 8.67 -13.48
C LEU A 352 -21.35 7.53 -14.45
N ILE A 353 -20.39 7.74 -15.34
CA ILE A 353 -19.87 6.69 -16.23
C ILE A 353 -18.42 6.40 -15.84
N ILE A 354 -18.14 5.15 -15.53
CA ILE A 354 -16.79 4.67 -15.23
C ILE A 354 -16.40 3.52 -16.16
N ASN A 355 -15.12 3.28 -16.30
CA ASN A 355 -14.61 2.08 -16.98
C ASN A 355 -14.12 1.10 -15.93
N ILE A 356 -14.61 -0.14 -15.98
CA ILE A 356 -14.16 -1.25 -15.14
C ILE A 356 -13.22 -2.10 -15.99
N GLU A 357 -12.03 -2.32 -15.44
CA GLU A 357 -11.01 -3.14 -16.09
C GLU A 357 -10.88 -4.48 -15.37
N ALA A 358 -11.18 -5.58 -16.07
CA ALA A 358 -11.06 -6.90 -15.52
C ALA A 358 -10.10 -7.76 -16.35
N VAL A 359 -9.15 -8.37 -15.67
CA VAL A 359 -8.10 -9.18 -16.27
C VAL A 359 -8.64 -10.56 -16.64
N ILE A 360 -8.30 -11.05 -17.84
CA ILE A 360 -8.62 -12.41 -18.27
C ILE A 360 -7.44 -13.30 -17.90
N PRO A 361 -7.60 -14.26 -16.95
CA PRO A 361 -6.53 -15.19 -16.60
C PRO A 361 -6.13 -16.04 -17.80
N ALA A 362 -4.84 -16.22 -18.01
CA ALA A 362 -4.36 -17.17 -19.00
C ALA A 362 -4.73 -18.61 -18.58
N PRO A 363 -5.25 -19.44 -19.48
CA PRO A 363 -5.66 -20.80 -19.14
C PRO A 363 -4.54 -21.62 -18.51
N GLY A 364 -4.80 -22.20 -17.33
CA GLY A 364 -3.87 -23.05 -16.61
C GLY A 364 -2.70 -22.31 -15.92
N LYS A 365 -2.74 -20.96 -15.86
CA LYS A 365 -1.77 -20.17 -15.13
C LYS A 365 -2.13 -20.14 -13.64
N LEU A 366 -1.16 -20.46 -12.78
CA LEU A 366 -1.13 -20.20 -11.35
C LEU A 366 0.10 -19.35 -11.05
N VAL A 367 -0.12 -18.22 -10.41
CA VAL A 367 0.97 -17.29 -10.04
C VAL A 367 1.48 -17.62 -8.65
N ILE A 368 2.79 -17.62 -8.47
CA ILE A 368 3.46 -17.88 -7.20
C ILE A 368 3.92 -16.56 -6.59
N GLY A 369 3.52 -16.30 -5.33
CA GLY A 369 4.07 -15.23 -4.51
C GLY A 369 5.03 -15.78 -3.46
N GLU A 370 6.26 -15.30 -3.44
CA GLU A 370 7.26 -15.63 -2.40
C GLU A 370 7.42 -14.40 -1.50
N GLU A 371 7.20 -14.58 -0.18
CA GLU A 371 7.40 -13.54 0.82
C GLU A 371 8.60 -13.88 1.70
N ALA A 372 9.59 -13.00 1.77
CA ALA A 372 10.65 -13.05 2.78
C ALA A 372 10.13 -12.45 4.09
N THR A 373 10.07 -13.25 5.14
CA THR A 373 9.44 -12.89 6.40
C THR A 373 10.20 -13.43 7.63
N GLY A 374 9.72 -13.11 8.83
CA GLY A 374 10.25 -13.62 10.08
C GLY A 374 9.52 -13.10 11.30
N THR A 375 9.45 -13.89 12.36
CA THR A 375 8.77 -13.52 13.61
C THR A 375 9.38 -12.28 14.28
N TRP A 376 10.67 -12.06 14.10
CA TRP A 376 11.42 -10.92 14.61
C TRP A 376 11.22 -9.62 13.84
N CYS A 377 10.67 -9.72 12.62
CA CYS A 377 10.48 -8.59 11.71
C CYS A 377 9.20 -7.82 12.07
N SER A 378 9.35 -6.61 12.57
CA SER A 378 8.21 -5.81 13.07
C SER A 378 7.27 -5.30 11.97
N TRP A 379 7.74 -5.17 10.73
CA TRP A 379 6.94 -4.76 9.57
C TRP A 379 6.35 -5.94 8.78
N CYS A 380 6.72 -7.18 9.09
CA CYS A 380 6.26 -8.37 8.39
C CYS A 380 4.75 -8.69 8.53
N PRO A 381 4.02 -8.20 9.55
CA PRO A 381 2.56 -8.35 9.55
C PRO A 381 1.86 -7.89 8.27
N ARG A 382 2.38 -6.85 7.57
CA ARG A 382 1.76 -6.40 6.31
C ARG A 382 1.88 -7.43 5.18
N GLY A 383 2.98 -8.18 5.17
CA GLY A 383 3.15 -9.26 4.21
C GLY A 383 2.18 -10.41 4.45
N ALA A 384 2.06 -10.83 5.71
CA ALA A 384 1.08 -11.87 6.10
C ALA A 384 -0.37 -11.46 5.76
N VAL A 385 -0.74 -10.20 6.03
CA VAL A 385 -2.06 -9.64 5.68
C VAL A 385 -2.24 -9.60 4.16
N ALA A 386 -1.25 -9.13 3.42
CA ALA A 386 -1.30 -9.09 1.96
C ALA A 386 -1.47 -10.49 1.35
N MET A 387 -0.75 -11.50 1.86
CA MET A 387 -0.91 -12.89 1.44
C MET A 387 -2.32 -13.41 1.71
N ASN A 388 -2.90 -13.10 2.88
CA ASN A 388 -4.27 -13.49 3.21
C ASN A 388 -5.29 -12.86 2.26
N TRP A 389 -5.13 -11.59 1.88
CA TRP A 389 -5.98 -10.93 0.90
C TRP A 389 -5.81 -11.51 -0.51
N MET A 390 -4.59 -11.87 -0.90
CA MET A 390 -4.34 -12.52 -2.19
C MET A 390 -5.01 -13.91 -2.25
N ASP A 391 -4.97 -14.70 -1.18
CA ASP A 391 -5.68 -15.98 -1.10
C ASP A 391 -7.20 -15.81 -1.20
N HIS A 392 -7.74 -14.82 -0.47
CA HIS A 392 -9.17 -14.55 -0.45
C HIS A 392 -9.66 -14.08 -1.82
N ASP A 393 -8.95 -13.14 -2.45
CA ASP A 393 -9.41 -12.50 -3.68
C ASP A 393 -9.12 -13.32 -4.94
N TYR A 394 -8.09 -14.18 -4.90
CA TYR A 394 -7.58 -14.88 -6.08
C TYR A 394 -7.40 -16.38 -5.88
N GLU A 395 -8.30 -16.99 -5.09
CA GLU A 395 -8.33 -18.43 -4.88
C GLU A 395 -8.28 -19.20 -6.21
N GLY A 396 -7.39 -20.18 -6.31
CA GLY A 396 -7.18 -20.99 -7.53
C GLY A 396 -6.29 -20.33 -8.59
N PHE A 397 -5.91 -19.06 -8.43
CA PHE A 397 -5.03 -18.32 -9.34
C PHE A 397 -3.72 -17.87 -8.69
N TRP A 398 -3.67 -17.90 -7.36
CA TRP A 398 -2.53 -17.49 -6.54
C TRP A 398 -2.11 -18.62 -5.60
N GLN A 399 -0.80 -18.72 -5.35
CA GLN A 399 -0.23 -19.53 -4.27
C GLN A 399 0.87 -18.75 -3.58
N GLY A 400 0.64 -18.39 -2.33
CA GLY A 400 1.62 -17.77 -1.49
C GLY A 400 2.62 -18.75 -0.87
N ILE A 401 3.86 -18.31 -0.64
CA ILE A 401 4.92 -19.04 0.05
C ILE A 401 5.64 -18.08 1.00
N ALA A 402 5.49 -18.29 2.31
CA ALA A 402 6.18 -17.52 3.34
C ALA A 402 7.54 -18.17 3.65
N VAL A 403 8.60 -17.49 3.26
CA VAL A 403 9.99 -17.93 3.46
C VAL A 403 10.51 -17.25 4.72
N HIS A 404 10.46 -17.96 5.83
CA HIS A 404 10.90 -17.48 7.14
C HIS A 404 12.42 -17.43 7.24
N ASN A 405 12.92 -16.39 7.91
CA ASN A 405 14.34 -16.19 8.21
C ASN A 405 14.60 -16.17 9.72
N ALA A 406 15.61 -16.89 10.16
CA ALA A 406 16.17 -16.84 11.51
C ALA A 406 15.15 -17.01 12.66
N ASP A 407 14.08 -17.76 12.41
CA ASP A 407 13.05 -18.15 13.37
C ASP A 407 12.79 -19.67 13.32
N PRO A 408 11.93 -20.25 14.19
CA PRO A 408 11.68 -21.70 14.21
C PRO A 408 11.05 -22.29 12.94
N MET A 409 10.49 -21.46 12.07
CA MET A 409 9.85 -21.87 10.82
C MET A 409 10.77 -21.76 9.60
N ALA A 410 11.99 -21.28 9.79
CA ALA A 410 12.93 -21.03 8.70
C ALA A 410 13.36 -22.30 7.98
N ASN A 411 13.22 -22.33 6.66
CA ASN A 411 13.88 -23.30 5.79
C ASN A 411 15.17 -22.67 5.23
N VAL A 412 16.32 -23.17 5.72
CA VAL A 412 17.62 -22.57 5.44
C VAL A 412 17.98 -22.55 3.95
N ASP A 413 17.63 -23.62 3.22
CA ASP A 413 17.96 -23.74 1.80
C ASP A 413 17.10 -22.78 0.94
N TYR A 414 15.84 -22.60 1.32
CA TYR A 414 14.94 -21.65 0.65
C TYR A 414 15.33 -20.21 0.96
N ASP A 415 15.51 -19.89 2.23
CA ASP A 415 15.92 -18.56 2.69
C ASP A 415 17.25 -18.14 2.04
N ALA A 416 18.25 -19.02 2.02
CA ALA A 416 19.53 -18.76 1.34
C ALA A 416 19.39 -18.57 -0.19
N GLY A 417 18.42 -19.25 -0.81
CA GLY A 417 18.13 -19.10 -2.22
C GLY A 417 17.43 -17.78 -2.57
N LEU A 418 16.53 -17.34 -1.68
CA LEU A 418 15.77 -16.09 -1.84
C LEU A 418 16.61 -14.84 -1.50
N ALA A 419 17.51 -14.93 -0.55
CA ALA A 419 18.31 -13.82 -0.03
C ALA A 419 18.99 -12.93 -1.10
N PRO A 420 19.51 -13.45 -2.25
CA PRO A 420 20.10 -12.59 -3.29
C PRO A 420 19.09 -11.71 -4.05
N TYR A 421 17.80 -11.96 -3.92
CA TYR A 421 16.73 -11.28 -4.65
C TYR A 421 16.04 -10.19 -3.83
N ILE A 422 16.39 -10.04 -2.55
CA ILE A 422 15.72 -9.15 -1.61
C ILE A 422 16.71 -8.20 -0.94
N GLY A 423 16.27 -6.97 -0.65
CA GLY A 423 17.03 -5.96 0.07
C GLY A 423 16.74 -5.91 1.58
N GLY A 424 15.63 -6.51 2.03
CA GLY A 424 15.20 -6.47 3.43
C GLY A 424 13.98 -7.33 3.74
N TYR A 425 13.34 -7.07 4.90
CA TYR A 425 12.16 -7.79 5.36
C TYR A 425 11.06 -6.80 5.84
N PRO A 426 9.78 -6.99 5.44
CA PRO A 426 9.33 -7.97 4.46
C PRO A 426 9.71 -7.57 3.04
N SER A 427 9.91 -8.54 2.17
CA SER A 427 10.04 -8.36 0.73
C SER A 427 9.24 -9.44 0.02
N GLY A 428 8.71 -9.12 -1.17
CA GLY A 428 7.91 -10.02 -1.99
C GLY A 428 8.46 -10.17 -3.40
N LEU A 429 8.27 -11.36 -3.97
CA LEU A 429 8.49 -11.64 -5.39
C LEU A 429 7.24 -12.30 -5.97
N VAL A 430 6.77 -11.83 -7.11
CA VAL A 430 5.68 -12.46 -7.87
C VAL A 430 6.28 -13.19 -9.08
N ASP A 431 6.12 -14.51 -9.13
CA ASP A 431 6.77 -15.39 -10.13
C ASP A 431 8.28 -15.16 -10.24
N ARG A 432 8.95 -14.77 -9.14
CA ARG A 432 10.37 -14.35 -9.10
C ARG A 432 10.70 -13.18 -10.03
N GLY A 433 9.74 -12.26 -10.19
CA GLY A 433 9.97 -10.96 -10.80
C GLY A 433 10.81 -10.03 -9.90
N PRO A 434 10.81 -8.72 -10.16
CA PRO A 434 11.49 -7.75 -9.32
C PRO A 434 11.01 -7.80 -7.86
N GLU A 435 11.90 -7.41 -6.94
CA GLU A 435 11.55 -7.23 -5.53
C GLU A 435 10.51 -6.11 -5.36
N ILE A 436 9.49 -6.38 -4.58
CA ILE A 436 8.44 -5.43 -4.21
C ILE A 436 8.12 -5.51 -2.72
N ASP A 437 7.44 -4.49 -2.19
CA ASP A 437 6.78 -4.61 -0.90
C ASP A 437 5.58 -5.56 -1.03
N PRO A 438 5.37 -6.53 -0.11
CA PRO A 438 4.26 -7.48 -0.22
C PRO A 438 2.87 -6.82 -0.30
N SER A 439 2.69 -5.61 0.25
CA SER A 439 1.42 -4.89 0.20
C SER A 439 0.95 -4.57 -1.23
N VAL A 440 1.84 -4.66 -2.23
CA VAL A 440 1.52 -4.41 -3.65
C VAL A 440 1.54 -5.66 -4.53
N PHE A 441 1.52 -6.86 -3.96
CA PHE A 441 1.45 -8.14 -4.69
C PHE A 441 0.41 -8.15 -5.81
N LYS A 442 -0.75 -7.54 -5.58
CA LYS A 442 -1.87 -7.50 -6.52
C LYS A 442 -1.49 -6.92 -7.87
N GLY A 443 -0.70 -5.84 -7.91
CA GLY A 443 -0.30 -5.19 -9.17
C GLY A 443 0.48 -6.13 -10.09
N ASP A 444 1.52 -6.78 -9.56
CA ASP A 444 2.33 -7.73 -10.32
C ASP A 444 1.57 -9.02 -10.63
N PHE A 445 0.71 -9.49 -9.71
CA PHE A 445 -0.16 -10.63 -9.94
C PHE A 445 -1.07 -10.41 -11.15
N LEU A 446 -1.76 -9.26 -11.25
CA LEU A 446 -2.65 -8.95 -12.37
C LEU A 446 -1.92 -8.88 -13.72
N GLN A 447 -0.64 -8.52 -13.71
CA GLN A 447 0.20 -8.59 -14.92
C GLN A 447 0.59 -10.04 -15.25
N ARG A 448 1.01 -10.80 -14.22
CA ARG A 448 1.52 -12.16 -14.43
C ARG A 448 0.46 -13.17 -14.78
N ILE A 449 -0.76 -13.04 -14.25
CA ILE A 449 -1.86 -13.99 -14.48
C ILE A 449 -2.32 -14.03 -15.95
N GLN A 450 -2.05 -12.98 -16.72
CA GLN A 450 -2.39 -12.87 -18.14
C GLN A 450 -1.38 -13.59 -19.06
N VAL A 451 -0.19 -13.92 -18.53
CA VAL A 451 0.89 -14.52 -19.33
C VAL A 451 0.62 -16.01 -19.49
N ALA A 452 0.42 -16.44 -20.73
CA ALA A 452 0.19 -17.84 -21.03
C ALA A 452 1.40 -18.68 -20.59
N PRO A 453 1.21 -19.74 -19.79
CA PRO A 453 2.31 -20.57 -19.32
C PRO A 453 2.84 -21.49 -20.42
N SER A 454 4.15 -21.75 -20.39
CA SER A 454 4.79 -22.70 -21.32
C SER A 454 4.47 -24.15 -20.98
N ALA A 455 4.09 -24.44 -19.73
CA ALA A 455 3.66 -25.75 -19.28
C ALA A 455 2.61 -25.65 -18.17
N ILE A 456 1.72 -26.63 -18.09
CA ILE A 456 0.75 -26.81 -17.01
C ILE A 456 1.16 -28.05 -16.22
N MET A 457 1.11 -27.94 -14.88
CA MET A 457 1.53 -29.00 -13.98
C MET A 457 0.35 -29.58 -13.20
N THR A 458 0.37 -30.88 -12.99
CA THR A 458 -0.59 -31.58 -12.10
C THR A 458 0.21 -32.38 -11.07
N ASN A 459 -0.07 -32.15 -9.79
CA ASN A 459 0.58 -32.86 -8.70
C ASN A 459 -0.23 -34.11 -8.35
N GLY A 460 0.45 -35.27 -8.36
CA GLY A 460 -0.02 -36.52 -7.78
C GLY A 460 0.83 -36.89 -6.58
N ALA A 461 0.29 -37.62 -5.61
CA ALA A 461 1.05 -38.03 -4.43
C ALA A 461 0.70 -39.42 -3.92
N GLN A 462 1.57 -39.93 -3.06
CA GLN A 462 1.36 -41.08 -2.19
C GLN A 462 2.03 -40.81 -0.84
N LEU A 463 1.25 -40.84 0.21
CA LEU A 463 1.73 -40.69 1.58
C LEU A 463 1.83 -42.07 2.25
N ILE A 464 3.02 -42.49 2.68
CA ILE A 464 3.27 -43.75 3.41
C ILE A 464 3.97 -43.42 4.74
N GLY A 465 3.19 -43.46 5.82
CA GLY A 465 3.69 -42.96 7.11
C GLY A 465 4.02 -41.47 7.05
N ASP A 466 5.28 -41.13 7.21
CA ASP A 466 5.77 -39.75 7.10
C ASP A 466 6.46 -39.48 5.75
N THR A 467 6.55 -40.50 4.88
CA THR A 467 7.14 -40.35 3.56
C THR A 467 6.11 -39.91 2.55
N LEU A 468 6.26 -38.71 2.02
CA LEU A 468 5.46 -38.13 0.96
C LEU A 468 6.20 -38.28 -0.38
N LYS A 469 5.66 -39.12 -1.27
CA LYS A 469 6.11 -39.24 -2.65
C LYS A 469 5.25 -38.35 -3.52
N VAL A 470 5.86 -37.49 -4.31
CA VAL A 470 5.20 -36.54 -5.21
C VAL A 470 5.57 -36.89 -6.65
N SER A 471 4.58 -36.98 -7.52
CA SER A 471 4.76 -36.99 -8.96
C SER A 471 4.17 -35.73 -9.57
N MET A 472 4.95 -35.00 -10.32
CA MET A 472 4.52 -33.80 -11.03
C MET A 472 4.46 -34.12 -12.51
N VAL A 473 3.26 -34.20 -13.06
CA VAL A 473 3.02 -34.37 -14.50
C VAL A 473 3.05 -32.99 -15.15
N VAL A 474 3.96 -32.77 -16.07
CA VAL A 474 4.17 -31.52 -16.80
C VAL A 474 3.65 -31.70 -18.23
N ASP A 475 2.66 -30.88 -18.59
CA ASP A 475 2.03 -30.85 -19.92
C ASP A 475 2.51 -29.58 -20.65
N PHE A 476 3.36 -29.77 -21.68
CA PHE A 476 4.02 -28.67 -22.38
C PHE A 476 3.07 -28.00 -23.37
N GLN A 477 2.74 -26.74 -23.13
CA GLN A 477 1.83 -25.94 -23.94
C GLN A 477 2.53 -25.31 -25.16
N THR A 478 3.84 -25.10 -25.03
CA THR A 478 4.71 -24.58 -26.08
C THR A 478 5.98 -25.45 -26.18
N THR A 479 6.78 -25.28 -27.24
CA THR A 479 8.11 -25.90 -27.32
C THR A 479 9.05 -25.22 -26.34
N VAL A 480 9.64 -26.00 -25.41
CA VAL A 480 10.56 -25.50 -24.38
C VAL A 480 11.93 -26.16 -24.50
N GLY A 481 12.97 -25.40 -24.24
CA GLY A 481 14.37 -25.89 -24.30
C GLY A 481 14.82 -26.55 -22.99
N PRO A 482 16.01 -27.21 -23.01
CA PRO A 482 16.50 -28.02 -21.89
C PRO A 482 16.88 -27.23 -20.63
N MET A 483 16.93 -25.89 -20.69
CA MET A 483 17.32 -25.00 -19.59
C MET A 483 16.16 -24.60 -18.68
N TYR A 484 14.90 -24.91 -19.05
CA TYR A 484 13.79 -24.82 -18.12
C TYR A 484 14.00 -25.79 -16.96
N LYS A 485 13.46 -25.46 -15.79
CA LYS A 485 13.76 -26.17 -14.54
C LYS A 485 12.47 -26.48 -13.80
N LEU A 486 12.53 -27.47 -12.92
CA LEU A 486 11.44 -27.85 -12.03
C LEU A 486 11.92 -27.85 -10.59
N ALA A 487 11.07 -27.30 -9.71
CA ALA A 487 11.19 -27.39 -8.26
C ALA A 487 9.85 -27.77 -7.63
N CYS A 488 9.92 -28.41 -6.48
CA CYS A 488 8.76 -28.73 -5.66
C CYS A 488 8.96 -28.16 -4.25
N VAL A 489 7.95 -27.45 -3.77
CA VAL A 489 7.93 -26.84 -2.43
C VAL A 489 6.83 -27.50 -1.61
N ILE A 490 7.11 -27.75 -0.35
CA ILE A 490 6.10 -28.15 0.64
C ILE A 490 5.84 -26.95 1.53
N THR A 491 4.58 -26.49 1.58
CA THR A 491 4.13 -25.44 2.49
C THR A 491 3.17 -25.99 3.53
N GLU A 492 3.13 -25.39 4.69
CA GLU A 492 2.17 -25.73 5.77
C GLU A 492 1.43 -24.48 6.20
N ASP A 493 0.10 -24.61 6.32
CA ASP A 493 -0.79 -23.58 6.85
C ASP A 493 -1.11 -23.84 8.32
N SER A 494 -1.53 -22.80 9.03
CA SER A 494 -1.97 -22.86 10.42
C SER A 494 -0.88 -23.36 11.37
N VAL A 495 0.37 -22.99 11.07
CA VAL A 495 1.51 -23.33 11.94
C VAL A 495 1.42 -22.53 13.22
N THR A 496 1.55 -23.25 14.35
CA THR A 496 1.61 -22.66 15.69
C THR A 496 2.83 -23.20 16.43
N GLY A 497 3.26 -22.49 17.45
CA GLY A 497 4.38 -22.92 18.31
C GLY A 497 4.24 -22.35 19.69
N SER A 498 5.22 -22.57 20.55
CA SER A 498 5.20 -22.08 21.93
C SER A 498 6.48 -21.36 22.27
N GLY A 499 6.34 -20.27 23.02
CA GLY A 499 7.45 -19.48 23.53
C GLY A 499 7.82 -18.26 22.67
N PRO A 500 8.78 -17.44 23.15
CA PRO A 500 9.08 -16.13 22.57
C PRO A 500 9.54 -16.16 21.11
N ASP A 501 10.12 -17.25 20.64
CA ASP A 501 10.59 -17.39 19.25
C ASP A 501 9.44 -17.46 18.24
N TYR A 502 8.20 -17.73 18.73
CA TYR A 502 6.96 -17.69 17.95
C TYR A 502 6.14 -16.40 18.16
N TYR A 503 6.69 -15.41 18.88
CA TYR A 503 6.04 -14.10 19.02
C TYR A 503 6.33 -13.28 17.77
N GLN A 504 5.26 -12.67 17.20
CA GLN A 504 5.42 -11.78 16.05
C GLN A 504 5.69 -10.36 16.52
N ALA A 505 6.82 -9.79 16.16
CA ALA A 505 7.08 -8.37 16.32
C ALA A 505 6.10 -7.56 15.45
N ASN A 506 5.54 -6.46 15.99
CA ASN A 506 4.46 -5.70 15.35
C ASN A 506 4.68 -4.19 15.49
N ALA A 507 5.06 -3.53 14.40
CA ALA A 507 5.23 -2.08 14.33
C ALA A 507 3.89 -1.31 14.20
N TYR A 508 2.79 -2.00 13.94
CA TYR A 508 1.46 -1.40 13.78
C TYR A 508 0.76 -1.14 15.12
N SER A 509 1.24 -1.74 16.21
CA SER A 509 0.64 -1.63 17.55
C SER A 509 0.42 -0.18 17.97
N GLY A 510 -0.85 0.24 18.16
CA GLY A 510 -1.22 1.60 18.53
C GLY A 510 -0.98 2.67 17.46
N GLY A 511 -0.64 2.28 16.23
CA GLY A 511 -0.35 3.15 15.10
C GLY A 511 -1.36 3.03 13.97
N THR A 512 -0.86 3.00 12.73
CA THR A 512 -1.68 2.87 11.51
C THR A 512 -2.46 1.54 11.51
N SER A 513 -3.72 1.58 11.11
CA SER A 513 -4.58 0.40 10.93
C SER A 513 -4.01 -0.52 9.85
N LEU A 514 -4.02 -1.83 10.11
CA LEU A 514 -3.68 -2.88 9.16
C LEU A 514 -4.69 -4.02 9.34
N ILE A 515 -5.72 -4.00 8.50
CA ILE A 515 -6.89 -4.88 8.62
C ILE A 515 -6.68 -6.14 7.79
N ASP A 516 -6.80 -7.29 8.43
CA ASP A 516 -6.76 -8.61 7.80
C ASP A 516 -8.13 -9.00 7.24
N VAL A 517 -8.19 -10.04 6.40
CA VAL A 517 -9.43 -10.56 5.77
C VAL A 517 -10.50 -10.98 6.77
N ASP A 518 -10.13 -11.34 7.99
CA ASP A 518 -11.06 -11.70 9.07
C ASP A 518 -11.60 -10.48 9.83
N GLY A 519 -11.22 -9.26 9.42
CA GLY A 519 -11.57 -8.01 10.05
C GLY A 519 -10.73 -7.65 11.28
N SER A 520 -9.75 -8.48 11.66
CA SER A 520 -8.84 -8.16 12.76
C SER A 520 -7.87 -7.06 12.35
N ASP A 521 -7.63 -6.11 13.25
CA ASP A 521 -6.71 -5.01 13.00
C ASP A 521 -5.43 -5.18 13.83
N TRP A 522 -4.29 -5.17 13.14
CA TRP A 522 -2.98 -5.34 13.76
C TRP A 522 -2.60 -4.17 14.67
N ASN A 523 -3.21 -2.98 14.50
CA ASN A 523 -2.96 -1.87 15.40
C ASN A 523 -3.53 -2.13 16.82
N GLN A 524 -4.50 -3.02 16.94
CA GLN A 524 -5.09 -3.43 18.21
C GLN A 524 -4.30 -4.56 18.89
N LYS A 525 -3.34 -5.18 18.19
CA LYS A 525 -2.47 -6.22 18.74
C LYS A 525 -1.25 -5.60 19.41
N PRO A 526 -0.66 -6.24 20.44
CA PRO A 526 0.54 -5.73 21.11
C PRO A 526 1.76 -5.65 20.18
N GLY A 527 2.77 -4.85 20.55
CA GLY A 527 4.03 -4.70 19.79
C GLY A 527 4.87 -5.99 19.66
N ASN A 528 4.65 -6.97 20.54
CA ASN A 528 5.08 -8.37 20.39
C ASN A 528 3.83 -9.22 20.59
N VAL A 529 3.26 -9.70 19.49
CA VAL A 529 2.06 -10.54 19.49
C VAL A 529 2.44 -11.93 20.00
N PRO A 530 1.88 -12.38 21.12
CA PRO A 530 2.28 -13.66 21.72
C PRO A 530 1.82 -14.87 20.89
N ASP A 531 2.50 -15.99 21.06
CA ASP A 531 2.29 -17.25 20.34
C ASP A 531 0.84 -17.73 20.30
N TYR A 532 0.09 -17.60 21.39
CA TYR A 532 -1.32 -18.03 21.46
C TYR A 532 -2.29 -17.15 20.61
N MET A 533 -1.82 -15.99 20.14
CA MET A 533 -2.55 -15.11 19.22
C MET A 533 -2.05 -15.26 17.76
N MET A 534 -1.03 -16.10 17.53
CA MET A 534 -0.40 -16.24 16.23
C MET A 534 -0.75 -17.58 15.58
N THR A 535 -1.00 -17.48 14.29
CA THR A 535 -1.14 -18.62 13.38
C THR A 535 -0.47 -18.23 12.07
N TYR A 536 0.58 -18.96 11.69
CA TYR A 536 1.35 -18.66 10.49
C TYR A 536 0.83 -19.48 9.32
N LYS A 537 0.69 -18.86 8.16
CA LYS A 537 0.22 -19.49 6.92
C LYS A 537 1.33 -19.54 5.88
N HIS A 538 1.17 -20.37 4.87
CA HIS A 538 2.08 -20.52 3.72
C HIS A 538 3.52 -20.85 4.09
N VAL A 539 3.79 -21.35 5.29
CA VAL A 539 5.15 -21.57 5.77
C VAL A 539 5.89 -22.57 4.91
N ALA A 540 6.97 -22.14 4.26
CA ALA A 540 7.83 -23.00 3.46
C ALA A 540 8.55 -24.01 4.35
N ARG A 541 8.20 -25.30 4.21
CA ARG A 541 8.82 -26.40 4.98
C ARG A 541 9.98 -27.06 4.24
N TYR A 542 9.82 -27.28 2.94
CA TYR A 542 10.84 -27.87 2.07
C TYR A 542 10.85 -27.22 0.70
N ILE A 543 12.01 -27.20 0.07
CA ILE A 543 12.20 -26.98 -1.36
C ILE A 543 13.11 -28.05 -1.93
N SER A 544 12.72 -28.69 -3.01
CA SER A 544 13.50 -29.75 -3.68
C SER A 544 13.55 -29.51 -5.19
N PRO A 545 14.71 -29.70 -5.84
CA PRO A 545 15.98 -30.07 -5.26
C PRO A 545 16.73 -28.88 -4.65
N SER A 546 16.40 -27.67 -5.06
CA SER A 546 16.96 -26.39 -4.59
C SER A 546 16.09 -25.22 -5.05
N PHE A 547 16.38 -24.02 -4.58
CA PHE A 547 15.72 -22.78 -5.03
C PHE A 547 15.78 -22.62 -6.56
N SER A 548 16.88 -22.97 -7.20
CA SER A 548 17.03 -22.85 -8.67
C SER A 548 16.35 -23.97 -9.45
N GLY A 549 15.87 -25.02 -8.82
CA GLY A 549 15.29 -26.19 -9.49
C GLY A 549 16.32 -27.05 -10.26
N ASN A 550 15.84 -28.17 -10.83
CA ASN A 550 16.61 -29.01 -11.74
C ASN A 550 16.22 -28.76 -13.20
N PRO A 551 17.20 -28.63 -14.12
CA PRO A 551 16.93 -28.57 -15.55
C PRO A 551 16.18 -29.80 -16.05
N ILE A 552 15.22 -29.59 -16.99
CA ILE A 552 14.47 -30.68 -17.63
C ILE A 552 15.36 -31.47 -18.63
N GLY A 553 16.51 -30.92 -18.99
CA GLY A 553 17.62 -31.65 -19.67
C GLY A 553 17.43 -31.98 -21.15
N LYS A 554 16.23 -31.82 -21.70
CA LYS A 554 15.95 -31.99 -23.13
C LYS A 554 14.91 -30.98 -23.63
N THR A 555 14.77 -30.89 -24.93
CA THR A 555 13.68 -30.10 -25.54
C THR A 555 12.40 -30.93 -25.56
N TYR A 556 11.29 -30.29 -25.21
CA TYR A 556 9.94 -30.85 -25.33
C TYR A 556 9.14 -30.03 -26.34
N SER A 557 8.36 -30.70 -27.15
CA SER A 557 7.44 -30.09 -28.13
C SER A 557 6.07 -29.84 -27.48
N THR A 558 5.30 -28.93 -28.08
CA THR A 558 3.90 -28.69 -27.66
C THR A 558 3.10 -29.99 -27.61
N GLY A 559 2.37 -30.26 -26.56
CA GLY A 559 1.54 -31.42 -26.30
C GLY A 559 2.28 -32.65 -25.77
N GLU A 560 3.63 -32.60 -25.68
CA GLU A 560 4.36 -33.65 -24.95
C GLU A 560 4.12 -33.54 -23.46
N LYS A 561 4.28 -34.67 -22.76
CA LYS A 561 4.19 -34.74 -21.29
C LYS A 561 5.41 -35.43 -20.72
N ASP A 562 5.78 -35.01 -19.52
CA ASP A 562 6.80 -35.69 -18.72
C ASP A 562 6.36 -35.75 -17.26
N THR A 563 6.96 -36.67 -16.50
CA THR A 563 6.68 -36.82 -15.07
C THR A 563 7.97 -36.75 -14.30
N VAL A 564 8.04 -35.84 -13.32
CA VAL A 564 9.16 -35.69 -12.42
C VAL A 564 8.71 -36.04 -11.01
N CYS A 565 9.53 -36.80 -10.28
CA CYS A 565 9.22 -37.25 -8.93
C CYS A 565 10.11 -36.59 -7.89
N PHE A 566 9.49 -36.34 -6.72
CA PHE A 566 10.16 -35.85 -5.51
C PHE A 566 9.77 -36.75 -4.35
N GLU A 567 10.59 -36.79 -3.32
CA GLU A 567 10.31 -37.52 -2.10
C GLU A 567 10.68 -36.66 -0.89
N PHE A 568 9.79 -36.56 0.08
CA PHE A 568 9.95 -35.79 1.29
C PHE A 568 9.67 -36.67 2.52
N ILE A 569 10.41 -36.47 3.56
CA ILE A 569 10.08 -37.04 4.88
C ILE A 569 9.49 -35.91 5.71
N LEU A 570 8.19 -35.95 5.92
CA LEU A 570 7.48 -34.94 6.70
C LEU A 570 7.80 -35.10 8.19
N ASP A 571 7.89 -34.00 8.90
CA ASP A 571 7.98 -34.01 10.34
C ASP A 571 6.67 -34.58 10.92
N PRO A 572 6.72 -35.55 11.82
CA PRO A 572 5.51 -36.15 12.41
C PRO A 572 4.63 -35.15 13.19
N SER A 573 5.21 -34.00 13.59
CA SER A 573 4.48 -32.94 14.30
C SER A 573 3.64 -32.04 13.38
N TRP A 574 3.87 -32.09 12.06
CA TRP A 574 3.15 -31.27 11.11
C TRP A 574 1.74 -31.79 10.83
N ASP A 575 0.80 -30.87 10.66
CA ASP A 575 -0.58 -31.24 10.26
C ASP A 575 -0.64 -31.51 8.75
N LYS A 576 -0.64 -32.79 8.39
CA LYS A 576 -0.66 -33.26 7.00
C LYS A 576 -1.86 -32.75 6.21
N ASN A 577 -2.99 -32.40 6.88
CA ASN A 577 -4.15 -31.82 6.23
C ASN A 577 -3.94 -30.34 5.86
N LYS A 578 -2.94 -29.69 6.43
CA LYS A 578 -2.57 -28.28 6.18
C LYS A 578 -1.42 -28.14 5.20
N ILE A 579 -0.87 -29.24 4.72
CA ILE A 579 0.27 -29.23 3.79
C ILE A 579 -0.22 -29.12 2.36
N SER A 580 0.41 -28.21 1.62
CA SER A 580 0.27 -28.09 0.16
C SER A 580 1.58 -28.50 -0.54
N ILE A 581 1.41 -29.15 -1.67
CA ILE A 581 2.47 -29.50 -2.64
C ILE A 581 2.44 -28.42 -3.71
N VAL A 582 3.50 -27.62 -3.81
CA VAL A 582 3.61 -26.52 -4.77
C VAL A 582 4.68 -26.87 -5.80
N GLY A 583 4.29 -26.98 -7.07
CA GLY A 583 5.21 -27.14 -8.19
C GLY A 583 5.58 -25.79 -8.79
N MET A 584 6.82 -25.65 -9.22
CA MET A 584 7.33 -24.47 -9.92
C MET A 584 7.98 -24.89 -11.24
N PHE A 585 7.46 -24.42 -12.36
CA PHE A 585 8.12 -24.46 -13.64
C PHE A 585 8.86 -23.15 -13.85
N ILE A 586 10.18 -23.22 -13.95
CA ILE A 586 11.09 -22.07 -13.89
C ILE A 586 11.76 -21.91 -15.25
N ASP A 587 11.72 -20.70 -15.80
CA ASP A 587 12.32 -20.36 -17.08
C ASP A 587 13.87 -20.26 -17.01
N PRO A 588 14.57 -20.15 -18.15
CA PRO A 588 16.03 -20.00 -18.17
C PRO A 588 16.55 -18.73 -17.44
N ASN A 589 15.70 -17.71 -17.25
CA ASN A 589 16.06 -16.47 -16.54
C ASN A 589 15.80 -16.56 -15.02
N ASN A 590 15.40 -17.73 -14.53
CA ASN A 590 15.00 -18.01 -13.14
C ASN A 590 13.66 -17.41 -12.70
N MET A 591 12.85 -16.90 -13.60
CA MET A 591 11.47 -16.53 -13.30
C MET A 591 10.58 -17.77 -13.28
N ILE A 592 9.53 -17.77 -12.46
CA ILE A 592 8.53 -18.84 -12.45
C ILE A 592 7.58 -18.59 -13.64
N ASP A 593 7.64 -19.49 -14.62
CA ASP A 593 6.74 -19.50 -15.79
C ASP A 593 5.33 -19.90 -15.36
N ASN A 594 5.20 -20.93 -14.54
CA ASN A 594 3.93 -21.39 -14.00
C ASN A 594 4.09 -22.08 -12.65
N GLY A 595 3.04 -22.01 -11.83
CA GLY A 595 2.90 -22.77 -10.60
C GLY A 595 1.90 -23.92 -10.71
N SER A 596 1.93 -24.81 -9.73
CA SER A 596 0.81 -25.71 -9.38
C SER A 596 0.71 -25.80 -7.85
N SER A 597 -0.48 -25.93 -7.33
CA SER A 597 -0.70 -26.09 -5.88
C SER A 597 -1.80 -27.12 -5.63
N THR A 598 -1.58 -28.01 -4.67
CA THR A 598 -2.54 -29.09 -4.37
C THR A 598 -2.34 -29.55 -2.93
N LYS A 599 -3.38 -29.69 -2.14
CA LYS A 599 -3.31 -30.33 -0.82
C LYS A 599 -2.92 -31.81 -0.97
N ILE A 600 -2.29 -32.40 0.07
CA ILE A 600 -1.86 -33.81 -0.01
C ILE A 600 -3.01 -34.74 -0.39
N TYR A 601 -4.20 -34.61 0.24
CA TYR A 601 -5.35 -35.47 -0.04
C TYR A 601 -5.87 -35.35 -1.48
N GLU A 602 -5.79 -34.18 -2.08
CA GLU A 602 -6.14 -33.95 -3.50
C GLU A 602 -5.11 -34.55 -4.42
N ALA A 603 -3.81 -34.39 -4.10
CA ALA A 603 -2.73 -34.99 -4.86
C ALA A 603 -2.77 -36.53 -4.78
N GLU A 604 -3.19 -37.13 -3.65
CA GLU A 604 -3.43 -38.57 -3.55
C GLU A 604 -4.62 -39.00 -4.41
N ALA A 605 -5.70 -38.20 -4.49
CA ALA A 605 -6.82 -38.43 -5.38
C ALA A 605 -6.44 -38.36 -6.86
N ASN A 606 -5.49 -37.48 -7.22
CA ASN A 606 -4.90 -37.42 -8.57
C ASN A 606 -4.05 -38.66 -8.90
N GLY A 607 -3.58 -39.37 -7.87
CA GLY A 607 -2.75 -40.56 -7.98
C GLY A 607 -1.27 -40.29 -8.20
N TYR A 608 -0.44 -41.16 -7.62
CA TYR A 608 1.02 -41.10 -7.82
C TYR A 608 1.43 -41.83 -9.10
N HIS A 609 2.15 -41.16 -9.99
CA HIS A 609 2.72 -41.72 -11.20
C HIS A 609 4.22 -41.99 -10.98
N ALA A 610 4.61 -43.26 -11.00
CA ALA A 610 6.02 -43.63 -10.82
C ALA A 610 6.88 -43.09 -11.95
N CYS A 611 7.97 -42.44 -11.64
CA CYS A 611 8.92 -41.92 -12.61
C CYS A 611 9.90 -43.00 -13.06
N SER A 612 10.24 -42.96 -14.34
CA SER A 612 11.25 -43.84 -14.94
C SER A 612 12.70 -43.52 -14.51
N SER A 613 12.91 -42.30 -13.99
CA SER A 613 14.15 -41.88 -13.36
C SER A 613 13.79 -41.01 -12.17
N VAL A 614 14.01 -41.51 -10.96
CA VAL A 614 13.88 -40.74 -9.73
C VAL A 614 15.04 -39.74 -9.72
N SER A 615 14.78 -38.46 -9.88
CA SER A 615 15.66 -37.41 -9.37
C SER A 615 15.66 -37.56 -7.85
N THR A 616 16.50 -38.46 -7.33
CA THR A 616 16.72 -38.59 -5.90
C THR A 616 17.54 -37.42 -5.42
N SER A 617 16.90 -36.29 -5.26
CA SER A 617 17.32 -35.34 -4.26
C SER A 617 16.65 -35.76 -2.97
N THR A 618 17.20 -36.78 -2.35
CA THR A 618 16.90 -37.07 -0.95
C THR A 618 17.51 -35.92 -0.17
N VAL A 619 16.78 -34.83 -0.02
CA VAL A 619 17.04 -33.93 1.09
C VAL A 619 16.45 -34.65 2.30
N ILE A 620 17.18 -35.64 2.79
CA ILE A 620 16.99 -36.10 4.16
C ILE A 620 17.48 -34.92 5.01
N GLN A 621 16.59 -33.99 5.30
CA GLN A 621 16.76 -33.18 6.50
C GLN A 621 16.39 -34.14 7.65
N LEU A 622 17.31 -35.03 7.93
CA LEU A 622 17.29 -35.75 9.20
C LEU A 622 17.42 -34.67 10.26
N ASN A 623 16.32 -34.45 10.99
CA ASN A 623 16.33 -33.57 12.14
C ASN A 623 17.49 -34.02 13.01
N GLY A 624 18.60 -33.29 12.94
CA GLY A 624 19.67 -33.40 13.88
C GLY A 624 19.08 -33.16 15.27
N PRO A 625 19.73 -33.58 16.31
CA PRO A 625 19.28 -33.28 17.66
C PRO A 625 19.04 -31.78 17.74
N ASP A 626 17.83 -31.39 18.18
CA ASP A 626 17.53 -30.01 18.48
C ASP A 626 18.72 -29.39 19.19
N ASN A 627 19.40 -28.45 18.46
CA ASN A 627 20.49 -27.64 18.96
C ASN A 627 21.86 -28.28 19.20
N VAL A 628 22.61 -28.67 18.17
CA VAL A 628 24.06 -28.68 18.29
C VAL A 628 24.50 -27.24 18.57
N ASN A 629 25.01 -27.03 19.78
CA ASN A 629 25.47 -25.69 20.17
C ASN A 629 26.95 -25.54 19.83
N ILE A 630 27.32 -24.43 19.20
CA ILE A 630 28.69 -24.05 18.88
C ILE A 630 28.96 -22.69 19.53
N TYR A 631 29.93 -22.67 20.44
CA TYR A 631 30.28 -21.42 21.13
C TYR A 631 31.78 -21.31 21.43
N PRO A 632 32.34 -20.10 21.51
CA PRO A 632 31.70 -18.84 21.12
C PRO A 632 31.55 -18.71 19.61
N ASN A 633 30.46 -18.07 19.15
CA ASN A 633 30.27 -17.69 17.77
C ASN A 633 29.74 -16.24 17.77
N PRO A 634 30.47 -15.23 17.26
CA PRO A 634 31.80 -15.31 16.62
C PRO A 634 32.93 -15.81 17.52
N THR A 635 33.99 -16.35 16.89
CA THR A 635 35.19 -16.86 17.58
C THR A 635 36.47 -16.19 17.07
N ASN A 636 37.47 -16.10 17.92
CA ASN A 636 38.83 -15.73 17.49
C ASN A 636 39.64 -16.93 17.02
N ASP A 637 39.70 -18.01 17.85
CA ASP A 637 40.56 -19.15 17.54
C ASP A 637 39.97 -20.52 17.87
N LYS A 638 39.07 -20.63 18.85
CA LYS A 638 38.62 -21.91 19.37
C LYS A 638 37.11 -21.88 19.58
N ILE A 639 36.44 -22.96 19.21
CA ILE A 639 35.04 -23.20 19.48
C ILE A 639 34.83 -24.51 20.19
N TYR A 640 33.73 -24.62 20.91
CA TYR A 640 33.27 -25.81 21.59
C TYR A 640 31.97 -26.28 20.98
N ILE A 641 31.83 -27.60 20.84
CA ILE A 641 30.61 -28.24 20.37
C ILE A 641 29.95 -28.90 21.58
N SER A 642 28.66 -28.65 21.75
CA SER A 642 27.86 -29.29 22.80
C SER A 642 26.51 -29.74 22.28
N ASN A 643 25.82 -30.59 23.04
CA ASN A 643 24.51 -31.15 22.71
C ASN A 643 24.51 -32.12 21.51
N LEU A 644 25.64 -32.80 21.22
CA LEU A 644 25.64 -33.95 20.32
C LEU A 644 24.93 -35.13 20.98
N LYS A 645 23.93 -35.73 20.32
CA LYS A 645 23.23 -36.93 20.82
C LYS A 645 24.05 -38.21 20.67
N GLU A 646 25.03 -38.22 19.79
CA GLU A 646 25.91 -39.36 19.51
C GLU A 646 27.35 -39.03 19.81
N ASN A 647 28.10 -40.03 20.18
CA ASN A 647 29.57 -39.94 20.22
C ASN A 647 30.12 -40.35 18.85
N ASN A 648 31.13 -39.65 18.35
CA ASN A 648 31.78 -39.94 17.07
C ASN A 648 30.99 -39.47 15.82
N VAL A 649 30.57 -38.22 15.84
CA VAL A 649 29.91 -37.54 14.70
C VAL A 649 30.97 -37.00 13.74
N THR A 650 30.82 -37.17 12.43
CA THR A 650 31.74 -36.59 11.45
C THR A 650 31.47 -35.11 11.29
N LEU A 651 32.45 -34.26 11.60
CA LEU A 651 32.43 -32.83 11.34
C LEU A 651 33.24 -32.51 10.09
N LYS A 652 32.61 -31.84 9.12
CA LYS A 652 33.28 -31.23 7.98
C LYS A 652 33.06 -29.71 8.05
N VAL A 653 34.12 -28.94 7.86
CA VAL A 653 34.07 -27.48 7.85
C VAL A 653 34.49 -27.01 6.47
N TYR A 654 33.67 -26.13 5.89
CA TYR A 654 33.90 -25.55 4.58
C TYR A 654 34.08 -24.04 4.71
N ASP A 655 34.96 -23.46 3.91
CA ASP A 655 35.07 -22.02 3.75
C ASP A 655 33.93 -21.49 2.82
N ILE A 656 33.85 -20.14 2.66
CA ILE A 656 32.82 -19.50 1.83
C ILE A 656 32.90 -19.91 0.34
N GLY A 657 34.06 -20.40 -0.11
CA GLY A 657 34.25 -20.94 -1.47
C GLY A 657 33.87 -22.41 -1.61
N GLY A 658 33.35 -23.05 -0.57
CA GLY A 658 33.00 -24.48 -0.54
C GLY A 658 34.16 -25.43 -0.41
N LYS A 659 35.37 -24.94 -0.13
CA LYS A 659 36.56 -25.77 0.10
C LYS A 659 36.52 -26.38 1.50
N GLU A 660 36.64 -27.71 1.61
CA GLU A 660 36.77 -28.39 2.91
C GLU A 660 38.10 -28.00 3.58
N VAL A 661 38.02 -27.45 4.79
CA VAL A 661 39.18 -26.98 5.58
C VAL A 661 39.42 -27.78 6.86
N ILE A 662 38.38 -28.44 7.38
CA ILE A 662 38.49 -29.39 8.50
C ILE A 662 37.60 -30.60 8.20
N ASN A 663 38.11 -31.80 8.44
CA ASN A 663 37.36 -33.07 8.43
C ASN A 663 37.85 -33.95 9.54
N LYS A 664 36.98 -34.21 10.52
CA LYS A 664 37.32 -35.05 11.69
C LYS A 664 36.06 -35.56 12.38
N ASN A 665 36.20 -36.63 13.12
CA ASN A 665 35.16 -37.08 14.02
C ASN A 665 35.21 -36.27 15.33
N VAL A 666 34.04 -35.89 15.83
CA VAL A 666 33.88 -35.08 17.03
C VAL A 666 32.92 -35.74 18.02
N SER A 667 33.11 -35.42 19.28
CA SER A 667 32.26 -35.87 20.39
C SER A 667 31.74 -34.66 21.16
N ASN A 668 30.73 -34.87 21.99
CA ASN A 668 30.16 -33.82 22.83
C ASN A 668 31.21 -33.15 23.71
N LYS A 669 31.18 -31.81 23.81
CA LYS A 669 32.14 -30.96 24.51
C LYS A 669 33.57 -30.92 23.91
N GLU A 670 33.69 -31.33 22.65
CA GLU A 670 34.98 -31.25 21.97
C GLU A 670 35.32 -29.83 21.53
N GLN A 671 36.62 -29.51 21.60
CA GLN A 671 37.16 -28.23 21.15
C GLN A 671 37.68 -28.35 19.72
N ILE A 672 37.27 -27.41 18.86
CA ILE A 672 37.77 -27.25 17.49
C ILE A 672 38.71 -26.05 17.44
N ASP A 673 39.92 -26.28 16.98
CA ASP A 673 40.90 -25.22 16.79
C ASP A 673 40.76 -24.62 15.37
N MET A 674 40.42 -23.36 15.31
CA MET A 674 40.30 -22.57 14.10
C MET A 674 41.44 -21.56 13.91
N SER A 675 42.45 -21.58 14.77
CA SER A 675 43.53 -20.57 14.77
C SER A 675 44.27 -20.44 13.43
N ARG A 676 44.35 -21.56 12.68
CA ARG A 676 45.02 -21.61 11.36
C ARG A 676 44.13 -21.19 10.18
N LEU A 677 42.84 -20.94 10.42
CA LEU A 677 41.90 -20.49 9.40
C LEU A 677 41.92 -18.98 9.30
N SER A 678 41.69 -18.45 8.11
CA SER A 678 41.54 -17.00 7.86
C SER A 678 40.28 -16.45 8.52
N LYS A 679 40.24 -15.14 8.74
CA LYS A 679 38.99 -14.44 9.13
C LYS A 679 37.93 -14.66 8.06
N GLY A 680 36.69 -14.95 8.47
CA GLY A 680 35.63 -15.20 7.53
C GLY A 680 34.49 -16.06 8.09
N ILE A 681 33.60 -16.43 7.23
CA ILE A 681 32.43 -17.28 7.51
C ILE A 681 32.77 -18.72 7.11
N TYR A 682 32.44 -19.66 7.98
CA TYR A 682 32.67 -21.09 7.79
C TYR A 682 31.36 -21.86 8.00
N GLN A 683 31.11 -22.83 7.11
CA GLN A 683 29.98 -23.76 7.20
C GLN A 683 30.44 -25.03 7.92
N PHE A 684 29.89 -25.34 9.09
CA PHE A 684 30.07 -26.55 9.82
C PHE A 684 28.99 -27.57 9.46
N SER A 685 29.34 -28.73 8.96
CA SER A 685 28.42 -29.82 8.64
C SER A 685 28.72 -31.01 9.57
N PHE A 686 27.73 -31.37 10.37
CA PHE A 686 27.76 -32.54 11.26
C PHE A 686 27.05 -33.70 10.60
N GLU A 687 27.64 -34.87 10.56
CA GLU A 687 27.09 -36.09 9.98
C GLU A 687 27.08 -37.20 11.04
N GLY A 688 25.90 -37.47 11.63
CA GLY A 688 25.65 -38.63 12.50
C GLY A 688 25.23 -39.85 11.69
N LYS A 689 24.83 -40.95 12.39
CA LYS A 689 24.41 -42.20 11.74
C LYS A 689 23.13 -42.01 10.89
N GLU A 690 22.18 -41.25 11.42
CA GLU A 690 20.85 -41.07 10.83
C GLU A 690 20.45 -39.59 10.75
N TRP A 691 21.39 -38.65 10.92
CA TRP A 691 21.13 -37.22 10.90
C TRP A 691 22.30 -36.43 10.34
N ARG A 692 22.02 -35.25 9.84
CA ARG A 692 22.98 -34.23 9.41
C ARG A 692 22.50 -32.87 9.91
N GLU A 693 23.47 -32.02 10.30
CA GLU A 693 23.18 -30.65 10.74
C GLU A 693 24.25 -29.71 10.22
N LYS A 694 23.85 -28.51 9.82
CA LYS A 694 24.76 -27.46 9.37
C LYS A 694 24.67 -26.25 10.28
N ARG A 695 25.81 -25.67 10.62
CA ARG A 695 25.92 -24.44 11.42
C ARG A 695 26.90 -23.49 10.79
N ARG A 696 26.60 -22.20 10.87
CA ARG A 696 27.49 -21.12 10.41
C ARG A 696 28.30 -20.63 11.60
N VAL A 697 29.62 -20.50 11.39
CA VAL A 697 30.58 -19.98 12.38
C VAL A 697 31.32 -18.80 11.79
N ILE A 698 31.40 -17.72 12.54
CA ILE A 698 32.11 -16.50 12.15
C ILE A 698 33.47 -16.51 12.90
N LYS A 699 34.55 -16.40 12.15
CA LYS A 699 35.90 -16.19 12.68
C LYS A 699 36.31 -14.74 12.50
N ASN A 700 36.62 -14.08 13.61
CA ASN A 700 37.07 -12.68 13.65
C ASN A 700 38.55 -12.52 13.28
#